data_332f613e9a6c60d594f6dd051f4b1a28
#
_entry.id   332f613e9a6c60d594f6dd051f4b1a28
#
_cell.length_a   1.000
_cell.length_b   1.000
_cell.length_c   1.000
_cell.angle_alpha   90.00
_cell.angle_beta   90.00
_cell.angle_gamma   90.00
#
_symmetry.space_group_name_H-M   'P 1'
#
loop_
_entity.id
_entity.type
_entity.pdbx_description
1 polymer ?
#
loop_
_entity_poly.entity_id
_entity_poly.type
_entity_poly.pdbx_seq_one_letter_code
_entity_poly.pdbx_strand_id
1 'polypeptide(L)'
;FFLNYLLIRLLGGRGRIFTNNILDRLQLPVVGSPRKLALIILTIGVVFVGFLMGTAASSYWKEYLMFVHASSFTGFPVDPIFGQDLGFYVFSLPFYQFLYRWLMIALIILTTFSAAFHFLNSGIFIHNGKVEFSRFARAHLSILLGIIVLLLGIGYRISAYQLLFSDQGDFFGAGYTGVHAQLLAYNVCMVISFIAAALLFANIFIRSFKMPIFVLLTILPAYFLLGTIFPSLQQRFVVDPNELAKERPYIKNNIKFTRLAYDIDRVEEIDFNNKQNLKYSDIRKNTATFENIRLWDWRPLKQTYRQLQELKPYYTFNDIDVDRYTIGGRKFAMTLAARELDIEKLPENSKSWINKHLVYTHGYGIVANRVDRITPEGMPEMLIYDIPTKTKVPIDIDRPEIYYGEHNNPYVITKTSIEPGEFDYPAGDENKYTIYQGEGGDVLDSFFKRLLYAVSFGDINILISENINNESRIMFRRNIKEMVRTLTPFLEFDGDPYVVLAGGKVYWIIDAYTTSTQFPYSTPIRTSSGDINYIRNSVKVVIDAYNGSLSYYNMDKKDPILQVYSRIFKGLFKPGDSMPEKLKKHIRYPEALFNIQSRMLLKYHMKNPNVFYNNEDLWEIPNQIYESAEEPMHSYYMVTSLPNQGDNDYILILPFTPRKKDNMIGFFIAKCDPPQYGQLMLYQLPKEKLSYGPMQIEARINQDADISKQLTLWSQKGSTVIRGNMLVIPVEESLVFIEPLYLKAEASEMPELKRVIVSYADRIVMEENLDNALEKLFSDRKFSSEDTGVPRDALSDLKDYAGKAYMYYMNAQKHMRDGNWAEYGKDLENLREVLKAMKNR
;
A
#
# COMPACT_ATOMS: atom_id res chain seq x y z
N PHE A 1 37.98 -9.37 -20.66
CA PHE A 1 39.07 -9.69 -19.73
C PHE A 1 40.02 -10.72 -20.34
N PHE A 2 39.55 -11.92 -20.71
CA PHE A 2 40.40 -12.96 -21.27
C PHE A 2 41.10 -12.55 -22.59
N LEU A 3 40.39 -11.89 -23.47
CA LEU A 3 40.95 -11.35 -24.75
C LEU A 3 42.03 -10.32 -24.47
N ASN A 4 41.80 -9.44 -23.52
CA ASN A 4 42.77 -8.42 -23.07
C ASN A 4 44.03 -9.06 -22.47
N TYR A 5 43.85 -10.12 -21.68
CA TYR A 5 44.98 -10.92 -21.17
C TYR A 5 45.78 -11.57 -22.31
N LEU A 6 45.09 -12.17 -23.29
CA LEU A 6 45.75 -12.77 -24.47
C LEU A 6 46.54 -11.74 -25.27
N LEU A 7 45.98 -10.55 -25.49
CA LEU A 7 46.64 -9.43 -26.14
C LEU A 7 47.94 -9.04 -25.44
N ILE A 8 47.93 -8.89 -24.13
CA ILE A 8 49.12 -8.54 -23.36
C ILE A 8 50.15 -9.66 -23.43
N ARG A 9 49.74 -10.91 -23.42
CA ARG A 9 50.63 -12.07 -23.54
C ARG A 9 51.25 -12.23 -24.92
N LEU A 10 50.52 -11.95 -25.97
CA LEU A 10 50.99 -12.11 -27.36
C LEU A 10 51.83 -10.95 -27.82
N LEU A 11 51.45 -9.72 -27.49
CA LEU A 11 52.09 -8.50 -27.98
C LEU A 11 53.01 -7.82 -26.95
N GLY A 12 52.96 -8.21 -25.70
CA GLY A 12 53.73 -7.61 -24.61
C GLY A 12 55.23 -7.92 -24.55
N GLY A 13 55.77 -8.69 -25.53
CA GLY A 13 57.18 -9.03 -25.62
C GLY A 13 57.60 -10.07 -24.53
N ARG A 14 58.62 -10.88 -24.84
CA ARG A 14 59.20 -11.83 -23.87
C ARG A 14 60.21 -11.13 -22.94
N GLY A 15 59.73 -10.14 -22.13
CA GLY A 15 60.55 -9.55 -21.04
C GLY A 15 60.87 -10.62 -19.96
N ARG A 16 62.07 -10.59 -19.45
CA ARG A 16 62.42 -11.39 -18.24
C ARG A 16 61.57 -10.94 -17.10
N ILE A 17 60.82 -11.84 -16.49
CA ILE A 17 59.96 -11.53 -15.33
C ILE A 17 60.87 -11.16 -14.14
N PHE A 18 60.65 -10.00 -13.56
CA PHE A 18 61.24 -9.57 -12.29
C PHE A 18 60.58 -10.39 -11.13
N THR A 19 60.73 -11.72 -11.17
CA THR A 19 60.13 -12.57 -10.13
C THR A 19 61.08 -12.85 -8.94
N ASN A 20 62.34 -12.47 -9.04
CA ASN A 20 63.30 -12.92 -8.05
C ASN A 20 63.30 -12.15 -6.73
N ASN A 21 62.65 -11.03 -6.60
CA ASN A 21 62.72 -10.21 -5.38
C ASN A 21 61.43 -10.09 -4.55
N ILE A 22 60.24 -10.39 -5.07
CA ILE A 22 59.01 -10.29 -4.30
C ILE A 22 58.47 -11.65 -3.91
N LEU A 23 58.58 -12.67 -4.77
CA LEU A 23 58.16 -14.04 -4.47
C LEU A 23 59.12 -14.74 -3.52
N ASP A 24 60.44 -14.47 -3.62
CA ASP A 24 61.44 -14.98 -2.67
C ASP A 24 61.26 -14.40 -1.25
N ARG A 25 60.70 -13.21 -1.13
CA ARG A 25 60.35 -12.63 0.19
C ARG A 25 59.09 -13.24 0.84
N LEU A 26 58.22 -13.86 0.06
CA LEU A 26 56.93 -14.43 0.56
C LEU A 26 57.07 -15.89 0.99
N GLN A 27 58.24 -16.53 0.85
CA GLN A 27 58.52 -17.92 1.33
C GLN A 27 57.37 -18.92 1.08
N LEU A 28 56.61 -18.77 -0.01
CA LEU A 28 55.55 -19.71 -0.36
C LEU A 28 56.14 -21.00 -1.00
N PRO A 29 55.72 -22.19 -0.60
CA PRO A 29 56.20 -23.44 -1.18
C PRO A 29 55.79 -23.53 -2.66
N VAL A 30 56.73 -23.36 -3.56
CA VAL A 30 56.53 -23.28 -5.01
C VAL A 30 56.44 -24.68 -5.60
N VAL A 31 55.25 -25.21 -5.79
CA VAL A 31 54.99 -26.39 -6.63
C VAL A 31 54.76 -25.92 -8.06
N GLY A 32 55.82 -25.94 -8.92
CA GLY A 32 55.72 -25.59 -10.33
C GLY A 32 56.33 -24.22 -10.69
N SER A 33 56.42 -23.90 -12.00
CA SER A 33 57.00 -22.59 -12.42
C SER A 33 56.11 -21.45 -11.94
N PRO A 34 56.68 -20.40 -11.32
CA PRO A 34 55.90 -19.23 -10.79
C PRO A 34 54.99 -18.60 -11.84
N ARG A 35 55.33 -18.71 -13.10
CA ARG A 35 54.51 -18.25 -14.23
C ARG A 35 53.22 -19.03 -14.40
N LYS A 36 53.26 -20.38 -14.25
CA LYS A 36 52.02 -21.18 -14.40
C LYS A 36 51.06 -20.88 -13.26
N LEU A 37 51.55 -20.75 -12.02
CA LEU A 37 50.75 -20.41 -10.85
C LEU A 37 50.10 -19.03 -10.99
N ALA A 38 50.88 -17.96 -11.37
CA ALA A 38 50.35 -16.65 -11.63
C ALA A 38 49.28 -16.62 -12.72
N LEU A 39 49.48 -17.45 -13.76
CA LEU A 39 48.52 -17.58 -14.85
C LEU A 39 47.23 -18.27 -14.41
N ILE A 40 47.32 -19.30 -13.60
CA ILE A 40 46.14 -19.98 -13.03
C ILE A 40 45.37 -19.02 -12.12
N ILE A 41 46.05 -18.35 -11.20
CA ILE A 41 45.41 -17.36 -10.29
C ILE A 41 44.71 -16.23 -11.08
N LEU A 42 45.36 -15.72 -12.11
CA LEU A 42 44.79 -14.69 -12.96
C LEU A 42 43.56 -15.19 -13.75
N THR A 43 43.63 -16.40 -14.29
CA THR A 43 42.49 -17.01 -15.02
C THR A 43 41.31 -17.23 -14.09
N ILE A 44 41.55 -17.76 -12.88
CA ILE A 44 40.51 -17.90 -11.85
C ILE A 44 39.93 -16.53 -11.50
N GLY A 45 40.79 -15.52 -11.29
CA GLY A 45 40.37 -14.14 -11.03
C GLY A 45 39.50 -13.54 -12.14
N VAL A 46 39.89 -13.74 -13.40
CA VAL A 46 39.11 -13.30 -14.56
C VAL A 46 37.73 -13.98 -14.64
N VAL A 47 37.68 -15.30 -14.40
CA VAL A 47 36.41 -16.07 -14.39
C VAL A 47 35.53 -15.59 -13.23
N PHE A 48 36.12 -15.41 -12.05
CA PHE A 48 35.41 -14.94 -10.86
C PHE A 48 34.84 -13.53 -11.03
N VAL A 49 35.66 -12.60 -11.55
CA VAL A 49 35.19 -11.23 -11.86
C VAL A 49 34.11 -11.25 -12.95
N GLY A 50 34.27 -12.09 -13.98
CA GLY A 50 33.26 -12.26 -15.03
C GLY A 50 31.94 -12.79 -14.47
N PHE A 51 31.98 -13.73 -13.53
CA PHE A 51 30.79 -14.24 -12.86
C PHE A 51 30.12 -13.15 -12.00
N LEU A 52 30.88 -12.42 -11.18
CA LEU A 52 30.34 -11.31 -10.39
C LEU A 52 29.72 -10.21 -11.25
N MET A 53 30.36 -9.85 -12.33
CA MET A 53 29.83 -8.86 -13.27
C MET A 53 28.57 -9.37 -13.98
N GLY A 54 28.51 -10.68 -14.28
CA GLY A 54 27.34 -11.33 -14.87
C GLY A 54 26.14 -11.36 -13.92
N THR A 55 26.37 -11.74 -12.66
CA THR A 55 25.32 -11.74 -11.61
C THR A 55 24.82 -10.33 -11.34
N ALA A 56 25.71 -9.33 -11.27
CA ALA A 56 25.32 -7.93 -11.14
C ALA A 56 24.49 -7.45 -12.34
N ALA A 57 24.79 -7.89 -13.56
CA ALA A 57 23.99 -7.55 -14.73
C ALA A 57 22.63 -8.24 -14.76
N SER A 58 22.53 -9.47 -14.24
CA SER A 58 21.26 -10.22 -14.25
C SER A 58 20.20 -9.60 -13.35
N SER A 59 20.57 -8.85 -12.30
CA SER A 59 19.60 -8.16 -11.44
C SER A 59 18.88 -6.99 -12.12
N TYR A 60 19.39 -6.51 -13.25
CA TYR A 60 18.79 -5.42 -14.05
C TYR A 60 17.92 -5.92 -15.22
N TRP A 61 17.37 -7.14 -15.09
CA TRP A 61 16.50 -7.73 -16.13
C TRP A 61 15.27 -6.88 -16.42
N LYS A 62 14.69 -6.24 -15.38
CA LYS A 62 13.52 -5.37 -15.49
C LYS A 62 13.83 -4.15 -16.36
N GLU A 63 14.90 -3.42 -16.05
CA GLU A 63 15.32 -2.23 -16.80
C GLU A 63 15.63 -2.57 -18.26
N TYR A 64 16.26 -3.71 -18.51
CA TYR A 64 16.52 -4.20 -19.87
C TYR A 64 15.23 -4.48 -20.63
N LEU A 65 14.29 -5.22 -20.04
CA LEU A 65 13.02 -5.54 -20.70
C LEU A 65 12.16 -4.29 -20.92
N MET A 66 12.14 -3.36 -19.98
CA MET A 66 11.45 -2.08 -20.12
C MET A 66 12.07 -1.23 -21.24
N PHE A 67 13.40 -1.23 -21.38
CA PHE A 67 14.09 -0.55 -22.45
C PHE A 67 13.74 -1.14 -23.83
N VAL A 68 13.78 -2.46 -23.98
CA VAL A 68 13.49 -3.14 -25.28
C VAL A 68 12.03 -2.93 -25.71
N HIS A 69 11.10 -2.84 -24.77
CA HIS A 69 9.67 -2.66 -25.04
C HIS A 69 9.19 -1.23 -24.75
N ALA A 70 10.11 -0.26 -24.69
CA ALA A 70 9.81 1.12 -24.38
C ALA A 70 8.67 1.68 -25.24
N SER A 71 7.87 2.54 -24.64
CA SER A 71 6.69 3.16 -25.23
C SER A 71 6.65 4.65 -24.87
N SER A 72 5.99 5.44 -25.68
CA SER A 72 5.73 6.85 -25.35
C SER A 72 4.67 6.98 -24.26
N PHE A 73 4.81 8.01 -23.44
CA PHE A 73 3.79 8.43 -22.48
C PHE A 73 2.71 9.24 -23.21
N THR A 74 1.91 8.55 -24.04
CA THR A 74 0.85 9.18 -24.82
C THR A 74 -0.15 9.91 -23.94
N GLY A 75 -0.42 11.17 -24.25
CA GLY A 75 -1.32 12.03 -23.48
C GLY A 75 -0.63 12.82 -22.37
N PHE A 76 0.66 12.59 -22.11
CA PHE A 76 1.45 13.39 -21.20
C PHE A 76 2.29 14.44 -21.97
N PRO A 77 2.64 15.57 -21.33
CA PRO A 77 3.54 16.56 -21.94
C PRO A 77 4.96 15.99 -22.04
N VAL A 78 5.74 16.48 -23.00
CA VAL A 78 7.19 16.26 -23.03
C VAL A 78 7.88 17.06 -21.91
N ASP A 79 9.10 16.66 -21.53
CA ASP A 79 9.87 17.44 -20.57
C ASP A 79 10.22 18.84 -21.14
N PRO A 80 10.17 19.89 -20.31
CA PRO A 80 10.30 21.26 -20.78
C PRO A 80 11.75 21.71 -21.05
N ILE A 81 12.77 20.91 -20.68
CA ILE A 81 14.18 21.29 -20.82
C ILE A 81 14.83 20.62 -22.03
N PHE A 82 14.64 19.32 -22.21
CA PHE A 82 15.25 18.53 -23.27
C PHE A 82 14.26 18.17 -24.39
N GLY A 83 12.94 18.41 -24.18
CA GLY A 83 11.90 18.07 -25.14
C GLY A 83 11.71 16.56 -25.36
N GLN A 84 12.17 15.73 -24.43
CA GLN A 84 12.06 14.28 -24.50
C GLN A 84 10.69 13.81 -24.02
N ASP A 85 10.20 12.71 -24.63
CA ASP A 85 9.06 11.96 -24.11
C ASP A 85 9.35 11.39 -22.72
N LEU A 86 8.35 11.37 -21.83
CA LEU A 86 8.54 10.86 -20.47
C LEU A 86 8.92 9.38 -20.43
N GLY A 87 8.55 8.61 -21.43
CA GLY A 87 8.95 7.21 -21.60
C GLY A 87 10.47 7.04 -21.74
N PHE A 88 11.18 8.05 -22.28
CA PHE A 88 12.63 8.03 -22.25
C PHE A 88 13.19 7.95 -20.83
N TYR A 89 12.65 8.76 -19.92
CA TYR A 89 13.11 8.81 -18.52
C TYR A 89 12.73 7.56 -17.75
N VAL A 90 11.52 7.07 -17.95
CA VAL A 90 10.98 5.92 -17.19
C VAL A 90 11.54 4.59 -17.70
N PHE A 91 11.69 4.42 -19.03
CA PHE A 91 12.03 3.12 -19.61
C PHE A 91 13.48 3.02 -20.10
N SER A 92 14.02 4.10 -20.70
CA SER A 92 15.32 4.04 -21.36
C SER A 92 16.45 4.55 -20.48
N LEU A 93 16.29 5.67 -19.81
CA LEU A 93 17.33 6.29 -18.99
C LEU A 93 17.87 5.36 -17.88
N PRO A 94 17.04 4.59 -17.13
CA PRO A 94 17.55 3.66 -16.12
C PRO A 94 18.48 2.59 -16.70
N PHE A 95 18.16 2.07 -17.88
CA PHE A 95 19.01 1.11 -18.57
C PHE A 95 20.33 1.76 -19.04
N TYR A 96 20.30 2.98 -19.59
CA TYR A 96 21.53 3.70 -19.95
C TYR A 96 22.40 4.02 -18.73
N GLN A 97 21.81 4.37 -17.60
CA GLN A 97 22.53 4.58 -16.34
C GLN A 97 23.19 3.29 -15.84
N PHE A 98 22.46 2.18 -15.86
CA PHE A 98 23.01 0.87 -15.53
C PHE A 98 24.18 0.52 -16.46
N LEU A 99 23.98 0.59 -17.76
CA LEU A 99 24.98 0.23 -18.77
C LEU A 99 26.25 1.09 -18.61
N TYR A 100 26.09 2.40 -18.42
CA TYR A 100 27.17 3.31 -18.15
C TYR A 100 27.97 2.93 -16.90
N ARG A 101 27.31 2.73 -15.78
CA ARG A 101 27.94 2.35 -14.51
C ARG A 101 28.65 1.01 -14.62
N TRP A 102 27.98 0.03 -15.21
CA TRP A 102 28.51 -1.32 -15.41
C TRP A 102 29.76 -1.32 -16.31
N LEU A 103 29.72 -0.63 -17.45
CA LEU A 103 30.86 -0.49 -18.34
C LEU A 103 32.01 0.28 -17.69
N MET A 104 31.73 1.36 -16.96
CA MET A 104 32.75 2.14 -16.26
C MET A 104 33.48 1.28 -15.22
N ILE A 105 32.76 0.53 -14.37
CA ILE A 105 33.35 -0.37 -13.38
C ILE A 105 34.16 -1.47 -14.08
N ALA A 106 33.61 -2.09 -15.14
CA ALA A 106 34.30 -3.11 -15.91
C ALA A 106 35.61 -2.60 -16.51
N LEU A 107 35.63 -1.38 -17.07
CA LEU A 107 36.83 -0.78 -17.67
C LEU A 107 37.87 -0.36 -16.62
N ILE A 108 37.44 0.17 -15.49
CA ILE A 108 38.35 0.49 -14.35
C ILE A 108 39.04 -0.79 -13.88
N ILE A 109 38.29 -1.86 -13.63
CA ILE A 109 38.82 -3.16 -13.24
C ILE A 109 39.79 -3.69 -14.33
N LEU A 110 39.37 -3.65 -15.59
CA LEU A 110 40.17 -4.11 -16.73
C LEU A 110 41.47 -3.32 -16.82
N THR A 111 41.41 -2.01 -16.67
CA THR A 111 42.60 -1.15 -16.73
C THR A 111 43.58 -1.42 -15.59
N THR A 112 43.04 -1.62 -14.36
CA THR A 112 43.82 -1.98 -13.18
C THR A 112 44.52 -3.30 -13.35
N PHE A 113 43.80 -4.34 -13.81
CA PHE A 113 44.39 -5.65 -14.12
C PHE A 113 45.42 -5.57 -15.23
N SER A 114 45.15 -4.77 -16.28
CA SER A 114 46.09 -4.60 -17.38
C SER A 114 47.36 -3.92 -16.91
N ALA A 115 47.28 -2.87 -16.08
CA ALA A 115 48.42 -2.20 -15.49
C ALA A 115 49.23 -3.15 -14.60
N ALA A 116 48.59 -3.90 -13.72
CA ALA A 116 49.23 -4.91 -12.87
C ALA A 116 49.93 -5.99 -13.70
N PHE A 117 49.26 -6.43 -14.78
CA PHE A 117 49.83 -7.43 -15.67
C PHE A 117 51.02 -6.90 -16.48
N HIS A 118 50.98 -5.67 -16.96
CA HIS A 118 52.11 -5.02 -17.58
C HIS A 118 53.27 -4.84 -16.61
N PHE A 119 53.01 -4.55 -15.34
CA PHE A 119 54.03 -4.50 -14.30
C PHE A 119 54.71 -5.86 -14.08
N LEU A 120 53.93 -6.94 -13.95
CA LEU A 120 54.43 -8.31 -13.83
C LEU A 120 55.20 -8.81 -15.05
N ASN A 121 54.88 -8.34 -16.26
CA ASN A 121 55.57 -8.71 -17.50
C ASN A 121 56.69 -7.73 -17.90
N SER A 122 57.17 -6.88 -17.00
CA SER A 122 58.21 -5.86 -17.26
C SER A 122 57.80 -4.89 -18.38
N GLY A 123 56.49 -4.73 -18.65
CA GLY A 123 55.98 -3.68 -19.52
C GLY A 123 55.95 -2.30 -18.81
N ILE A 124 55.91 -2.35 -17.48
CA ILE A 124 56.10 -1.21 -16.59
C ILE A 124 57.28 -1.55 -15.66
N PHE A 125 58.29 -0.74 -15.64
CA PHE A 125 59.51 -0.98 -14.80
C PHE A 125 60.03 0.34 -14.20
N ILE A 126 60.73 0.22 -13.09
CA ILE A 126 61.36 1.35 -12.42
C ILE A 126 62.84 1.33 -12.74
N HIS A 127 63.32 2.38 -13.42
CA HIS A 127 64.73 2.56 -13.73
C HIS A 127 65.21 3.93 -13.18
N ASN A 128 66.27 3.92 -12.39
CA ASN A 128 66.80 5.13 -11.75
C ASN A 128 65.78 5.99 -11.03
N GLY A 129 64.83 5.34 -10.29
CA GLY A 129 63.75 6.01 -9.56
C GLY A 129 62.66 6.60 -10.44
N LYS A 130 62.67 6.37 -11.76
CA LYS A 130 61.63 6.80 -12.69
C LYS A 130 60.82 5.60 -13.22
N VAL A 131 59.52 5.76 -13.31
CA VAL A 131 58.63 4.74 -13.91
C VAL A 131 58.71 4.84 -15.42
N GLU A 132 59.12 3.76 -16.06
CA GLU A 132 59.18 3.63 -17.52
C GLU A 132 58.18 2.61 -18.04
N PHE A 133 57.61 2.86 -19.24
CA PHE A 133 56.61 2.03 -19.90
C PHE A 133 57.13 1.53 -21.22
N SER A 134 56.99 0.24 -21.49
CA SER A 134 57.17 -0.31 -22.84
C SER A 134 56.25 0.35 -23.86
N ARG A 135 56.64 0.32 -25.15
CA ARG A 135 55.83 0.92 -26.24
C ARG A 135 54.41 0.34 -26.25
N PHE A 136 54.28 -0.98 -26.07
CA PHE A 136 52.99 -1.66 -26.07
C PHE A 136 52.17 -1.34 -24.78
N ALA A 137 52.75 -1.40 -23.59
CA ALA A 137 52.05 -1.09 -22.34
C ALA A 137 51.48 0.35 -22.36
N ARG A 138 52.29 1.31 -22.88
CA ARG A 138 51.87 2.70 -23.02
C ARG A 138 50.68 2.86 -23.97
N ALA A 139 50.76 2.25 -25.17
CA ALA A 139 49.68 2.30 -26.16
C ALA A 139 48.42 1.65 -25.60
N HIS A 140 48.53 0.45 -24.98
CA HIS A 140 47.42 -0.29 -24.44
C HIS A 140 46.71 0.45 -23.29
N LEU A 141 47.45 0.95 -22.32
CA LEU A 141 46.88 1.71 -21.21
C LEU A 141 46.30 3.07 -21.68
N SER A 142 46.91 3.70 -22.74
CA SER A 142 46.35 4.92 -23.32
C SER A 142 45.00 4.66 -24.01
N ILE A 143 44.82 3.51 -24.66
CA ILE A 143 43.54 3.09 -25.25
C ILE A 143 42.49 2.90 -24.16
N LEU A 144 42.78 2.12 -23.10
CA LEU A 144 41.86 1.87 -22.02
C LEU A 144 41.46 3.15 -21.27
N LEU A 145 42.42 4.01 -20.97
CA LEU A 145 42.15 5.33 -20.37
C LEU A 145 41.35 6.22 -21.33
N GLY A 146 41.65 6.16 -22.66
CA GLY A 146 40.89 6.89 -23.68
C GLY A 146 39.40 6.46 -23.71
N ILE A 147 39.14 5.16 -23.60
CA ILE A 147 37.75 4.63 -23.52
C ILE A 147 37.08 5.05 -22.22
N ILE A 148 37.77 5.03 -21.08
CA ILE A 148 37.23 5.51 -19.80
C ILE A 148 36.83 6.99 -19.89
N VAL A 149 37.70 7.82 -20.44
CA VAL A 149 37.46 9.27 -20.60
C VAL A 149 36.34 9.54 -21.63
N LEU A 150 36.25 8.74 -22.68
CA LEU A 150 35.14 8.79 -23.62
C LEU A 150 33.79 8.47 -22.94
N LEU A 151 33.76 7.40 -22.14
CA LEU A 151 32.59 7.05 -21.34
C LEU A 151 32.27 8.15 -20.32
N LEU A 152 33.27 8.79 -19.69
CA LEU A 152 33.06 9.91 -18.79
C LEU A 152 32.32 11.05 -19.50
N GLY A 153 32.69 11.36 -20.75
CA GLY A 153 31.98 12.32 -21.60
C GLY A 153 30.50 11.94 -21.81
N ILE A 154 30.20 10.67 -22.07
CA ILE A 154 28.82 10.16 -22.19
C ILE A 154 28.11 10.28 -20.83
N GLY A 155 28.81 10.02 -19.72
CA GLY A 155 28.30 10.17 -18.36
C GLY A 155 27.79 11.58 -18.05
N TYR A 156 28.45 12.64 -18.53
CA TYR A 156 27.98 14.01 -18.38
C TYR A 156 26.63 14.24 -19.09
N ARG A 157 26.36 13.58 -20.21
CA ARG A 157 25.06 13.67 -20.88
C ARG A 157 23.98 12.99 -20.05
N ILE A 158 24.27 11.82 -19.46
CA ILE A 158 23.37 11.13 -18.55
C ILE A 158 23.10 11.98 -17.30
N SER A 159 24.15 12.59 -16.72
CA SER A 159 24.02 13.50 -15.57
C SER A 159 23.20 14.74 -15.88
N ALA A 160 23.24 15.25 -17.12
CA ALA A 160 22.38 16.35 -17.55
C ALA A 160 20.89 15.99 -17.46
N TYR A 161 20.49 14.78 -17.88
CA TYR A 161 19.10 14.31 -17.70
C TYR A 161 18.71 14.12 -16.24
N GLN A 162 19.68 13.80 -15.36
CA GLN A 162 19.44 13.63 -13.93
C GLN A 162 19.12 14.94 -13.21
N LEU A 163 19.40 16.11 -13.79
CA LEU A 163 19.02 17.40 -13.22
C LEU A 163 17.51 17.52 -12.99
N LEU A 164 16.69 16.82 -13.79
CA LEU A 164 15.24 16.82 -13.63
C LEU A 164 14.75 16.10 -12.36
N PHE A 165 15.65 15.43 -11.63
CA PHE A 165 15.40 14.69 -10.40
C PHE A 165 16.16 15.27 -9.20
N SER A 166 16.60 16.52 -9.30
CA SER A 166 17.32 17.18 -8.20
C SER A 166 16.34 17.75 -7.17
N ASP A 167 16.66 17.60 -5.91
CA ASP A 167 15.95 18.24 -4.81
C ASP A 167 16.50 19.66 -4.62
N GLN A 168 15.64 20.67 -4.72
CA GLN A 168 16.01 22.08 -4.51
C GLN A 168 15.62 22.57 -3.10
N GLY A 169 15.01 21.71 -2.27
CA GLY A 169 14.49 22.04 -0.96
C GLY A 169 13.00 22.47 -1.04
N ASP A 170 12.71 23.57 -1.70
CA ASP A 170 11.34 24.09 -1.82
C ASP A 170 10.50 23.36 -2.88
N PHE A 171 11.14 22.85 -3.92
CA PHE A 171 10.52 22.09 -5.00
C PHE A 171 11.49 21.02 -5.57
N PHE A 172 10.98 20.10 -6.36
CA PHE A 172 11.73 19.00 -6.96
C PHE A 172 11.84 19.17 -8.48
N GLY A 173 13.03 18.89 -9.01
CA GLY A 173 13.39 19.00 -10.43
C GLY A 173 14.51 20.01 -10.68
N ALA A 174 14.83 20.27 -11.95
CA ALA A 174 15.85 21.23 -12.32
C ALA A 174 15.39 22.66 -11.97
N GLY A 175 16.19 23.38 -11.18
CA GLY A 175 16.02 24.80 -10.91
C GLY A 175 16.79 25.67 -11.90
N TYR A 176 16.76 27.00 -11.67
CA TYR A 176 17.44 27.97 -12.51
C TYR A 176 18.93 27.68 -12.62
N THR A 177 19.60 27.47 -11.49
CA THR A 177 21.05 27.14 -11.44
C THR A 177 21.33 25.82 -12.18
N GLY A 178 20.46 24.82 -12.03
CA GLY A 178 20.57 23.54 -12.73
C GLY A 178 20.59 23.72 -14.25
N VAL A 179 19.68 24.52 -14.78
CA VAL A 179 19.53 24.72 -16.23
C VAL A 179 20.59 25.70 -16.79
N HIS A 180 20.89 26.80 -16.11
CA HIS A 180 21.75 27.85 -16.63
C HIS A 180 23.23 27.71 -16.28
N ALA A 181 23.58 26.98 -15.21
CA ALA A 181 24.96 26.74 -14.84
C ALA A 181 25.37 25.28 -14.95
N GLN A 182 24.66 24.38 -14.27
CA GLN A 182 25.04 22.96 -14.19
C GLN A 182 24.94 22.24 -15.54
N LEU A 183 23.88 22.48 -16.30
CA LEU A 183 23.71 21.91 -17.65
C LEU A 183 24.81 22.43 -18.61
N LEU A 184 25.14 23.72 -18.55
CA LEU A 184 26.23 24.30 -19.32
C LEU A 184 27.56 23.63 -18.95
N ALA A 185 27.83 23.50 -17.64
CA ALA A 185 29.01 22.83 -17.12
C ALA A 185 29.15 21.39 -17.65
N TYR A 186 28.08 20.62 -17.62
CA TYR A 186 28.06 19.24 -18.13
C TYR A 186 28.35 19.20 -19.64
N ASN A 187 27.76 20.09 -20.42
CA ASN A 187 28.01 20.15 -21.86
C ASN A 187 29.46 20.51 -22.17
N VAL A 188 30.07 21.47 -21.46
CA VAL A 188 31.47 21.84 -21.62
C VAL A 188 32.40 20.71 -21.18
N CYS A 189 32.15 20.10 -20.02
CA CYS A 189 32.92 18.95 -19.52
C CYS A 189 32.82 17.73 -20.45
N MET A 190 31.68 17.51 -21.09
CA MET A 190 31.49 16.47 -22.11
C MET A 190 32.40 16.69 -23.30
N VAL A 191 32.47 17.94 -23.84
CA VAL A 191 33.33 18.30 -24.97
C VAL A 191 34.80 18.14 -24.58
N ILE A 192 35.19 18.65 -23.39
CA ILE A 192 36.55 18.50 -22.86
C ILE A 192 36.95 17.02 -22.77
N SER A 193 36.02 16.17 -22.27
CA SER A 193 36.26 14.73 -22.17
C SER A 193 36.45 14.07 -23.53
N PHE A 194 35.67 14.43 -24.54
CA PHE A 194 35.83 13.90 -25.88
C PHE A 194 37.15 14.30 -26.53
N ILE A 195 37.58 15.56 -26.34
CA ILE A 195 38.90 16.04 -26.80
C ILE A 195 40.00 15.30 -26.05
N ALA A 196 39.89 15.15 -24.75
CA ALA A 196 40.85 14.43 -23.91
C ALA A 196 40.98 12.94 -24.32
N ALA A 197 39.88 12.29 -24.59
CA ALA A 197 39.83 10.91 -25.09
C ALA A 197 40.54 10.81 -26.45
N ALA A 198 40.29 11.73 -27.39
CA ALA A 198 40.97 11.81 -28.68
C ALA A 198 42.52 12.00 -28.51
N LEU A 199 42.95 12.84 -27.58
CA LEU A 199 44.37 13.01 -27.25
C LEU A 199 44.99 11.73 -26.68
N LEU A 200 44.28 10.99 -25.81
CA LEU A 200 44.71 9.69 -25.32
C LEU A 200 44.82 8.64 -26.43
N PHE A 201 43.90 8.61 -27.38
CA PHE A 201 44.03 7.76 -28.57
C PHE A 201 45.19 8.20 -29.47
N ALA A 202 45.38 9.48 -29.67
CA ALA A 202 46.55 9.98 -30.44
C ALA A 202 47.86 9.64 -29.74
N ASN A 203 47.89 9.46 -28.39
CA ASN A 203 49.07 9.06 -27.67
C ASN A 203 49.61 7.67 -28.05
N ILE A 204 48.85 6.85 -28.75
CA ILE A 204 49.34 5.60 -29.34
C ILE A 204 50.50 5.92 -30.29
N PHE A 205 50.43 7.03 -31.04
CA PHE A 205 51.43 7.47 -32.00
C PHE A 205 52.46 8.39 -31.38
N ILE A 206 52.02 9.36 -30.52
CA ILE A 206 52.87 10.37 -29.88
C ILE A 206 53.77 9.73 -28.82
N ARG A 207 53.27 8.71 -28.11
CA ARG A 207 53.99 7.90 -27.09
C ARG A 207 54.51 8.72 -25.90
N SER A 208 53.81 9.79 -25.51
CA SER A 208 54.20 10.65 -24.40
C SER A 208 53.67 10.12 -23.08
N PHE A 209 54.50 10.00 -22.08
CA PHE A 209 54.09 9.70 -20.71
C PHE A 209 53.32 10.86 -20.04
N LYS A 210 53.62 12.09 -20.48
CA LYS A 210 52.99 13.29 -19.91
C LYS A 210 51.53 13.46 -20.32
N MET A 211 51.10 12.81 -21.41
CA MET A 211 49.75 12.98 -21.96
C MET A 211 48.62 12.53 -21.01
N PRO A 212 48.63 11.33 -20.41
CA PRO A 212 47.63 10.96 -19.44
C PRO A 212 47.56 11.89 -18.22
N ILE A 213 48.74 12.39 -17.77
CA ILE A 213 48.82 13.36 -16.67
C ILE A 213 48.20 14.69 -17.07
N PHE A 214 48.49 15.16 -18.28
CA PHE A 214 47.93 16.39 -18.83
C PHE A 214 46.39 16.29 -18.93
N VAL A 215 45.88 15.19 -19.42
CA VAL A 215 44.42 14.92 -19.47
C VAL A 215 43.79 14.96 -18.08
N LEU A 216 44.40 14.31 -17.11
CA LEU A 216 43.90 14.32 -15.73
C LEU A 216 43.90 15.75 -15.13
N LEU A 217 45.00 16.49 -15.34
CA LEU A 217 45.17 17.89 -14.90
C LEU A 217 44.24 18.86 -15.64
N THR A 218 43.62 18.45 -16.74
CA THR A 218 42.62 19.26 -17.47
C THR A 218 41.22 18.94 -17.01
N ILE A 219 40.86 17.65 -16.93
CA ILE A 219 39.49 17.23 -16.63
C ILE A 219 39.12 17.53 -15.17
N LEU A 220 39.95 17.21 -14.18
CA LEU A 220 39.63 17.41 -12.78
C LEU A 220 39.41 18.88 -12.41
N PRO A 221 40.30 19.83 -12.76
CA PRO A 221 40.03 21.25 -12.50
C PRO A 221 38.86 21.79 -13.30
N ALA A 222 38.65 21.36 -14.56
CA ALA A 222 37.49 21.74 -15.35
C ALA A 222 36.18 21.34 -14.65
N TYR A 223 36.10 20.09 -14.19
CA TYR A 223 34.94 19.64 -13.43
C TYR A 223 34.72 20.42 -12.14
N PHE A 224 35.78 20.66 -11.38
CA PHE A 224 35.69 21.40 -10.12
C PHE A 224 35.28 22.86 -10.31
N LEU A 225 35.93 23.57 -11.29
CA LEU A 225 35.60 24.97 -11.57
C LEU A 225 34.23 25.16 -12.17
N LEU A 226 33.90 24.35 -13.20
CA LEU A 226 32.63 24.49 -13.94
C LEU A 226 31.50 23.76 -13.28
N GLY A 227 31.73 22.56 -12.72
CA GLY A 227 30.67 21.71 -12.17
C GLY A 227 30.35 21.99 -10.70
N THR A 228 31.21 22.69 -9.96
CA THR A 228 30.99 22.98 -8.55
C THR A 228 31.02 24.48 -8.24
N ILE A 229 32.11 25.16 -8.58
CA ILE A 229 32.28 26.58 -8.22
C ILE A 229 31.32 27.48 -8.99
N PHE A 230 31.24 27.32 -10.31
CA PHE A 230 30.39 28.16 -11.16
C PHE A 230 28.90 28.06 -10.79
N PRO A 231 28.32 26.87 -10.62
CA PRO A 231 26.91 26.75 -10.16
C PRO A 231 26.69 27.36 -8.78
N SER A 232 27.67 27.20 -7.83
CA SER A 232 27.53 27.79 -6.51
C SER A 232 27.55 29.31 -6.52
N LEU A 233 28.39 29.92 -7.37
CA LEU A 233 28.40 31.36 -7.59
C LEU A 233 27.12 31.84 -8.23
N GLN A 234 26.61 31.12 -9.23
CA GLN A 234 25.33 31.38 -9.88
C GLN A 234 24.18 31.37 -8.88
N GLN A 235 24.14 30.36 -8.02
CA GLN A 235 23.11 30.26 -6.97
C GLN A 235 23.17 31.49 -6.05
N ARG A 236 24.33 31.72 -5.43
CA ARG A 236 24.48 32.72 -4.40
C ARG A 236 24.33 34.17 -4.89
N PHE A 237 24.79 34.50 -6.09
CA PHE A 237 24.83 35.89 -6.58
C PHE A 237 23.71 36.24 -7.57
N VAL A 238 23.08 35.24 -8.21
CA VAL A 238 22.06 35.47 -9.25
C VAL A 238 20.68 34.97 -8.80
N VAL A 239 20.63 33.80 -8.16
CA VAL A 239 19.35 33.19 -7.77
C VAL A 239 18.89 33.69 -6.41
N ASP A 240 19.68 33.46 -5.35
CA ASP A 240 19.28 33.77 -3.97
C ASP A 240 18.73 35.20 -3.78
N PRO A 241 19.29 36.28 -4.41
CA PRO A 241 18.74 37.61 -4.26
C PRO A 241 17.36 37.81 -4.90
N ASN A 242 16.99 36.97 -5.89
CA ASN A 242 15.75 37.05 -6.65
C ASN A 242 15.10 35.67 -6.88
N GLU A 243 15.15 34.82 -5.88
CA GLU A 243 14.89 33.39 -5.98
C GLU A 243 13.52 33.09 -6.60
N LEU A 244 12.44 33.63 -6.03
CA LEU A 244 11.08 33.40 -6.53
C LEU A 244 10.90 33.76 -8.01
N ALA A 245 11.47 34.90 -8.44
CA ALA A 245 11.35 35.33 -9.83
C ALA A 245 12.10 34.38 -10.79
N LYS A 246 13.28 33.86 -10.37
CA LYS A 246 14.11 32.95 -11.15
C LYS A 246 13.54 31.52 -11.15
N GLU A 247 13.08 31.04 -10.00
CA GLU A 247 12.62 29.66 -9.84
C GLU A 247 11.14 29.45 -10.26
N ARG A 248 10.35 30.53 -10.41
CA ARG A 248 8.93 30.47 -10.76
C ARG A 248 8.58 29.55 -11.94
N PRO A 249 9.31 29.53 -13.08
CA PRO A 249 9.03 28.61 -14.18
C PRO A 249 9.23 27.15 -13.79
N TYR A 250 10.22 26.86 -12.99
CA TYR A 250 10.60 25.51 -12.55
C TYR A 250 9.65 24.99 -11.48
N ILE A 251 9.23 25.83 -10.54
CA ILE A 251 8.16 25.55 -9.58
C ILE A 251 6.87 25.19 -10.31
N LYS A 252 6.51 25.95 -11.36
CA LYS A 252 5.33 25.64 -12.20
C LYS A 252 5.45 24.25 -12.85
N ASN A 253 6.65 23.87 -13.32
CA ASN A 253 6.89 22.53 -13.84
C ASN A 253 6.73 21.47 -12.75
N ASN A 254 7.34 21.66 -11.57
CA ASN A 254 7.18 20.74 -10.45
C ASN A 254 5.71 20.53 -10.07
N ILE A 255 4.94 21.62 -9.90
CA ILE A 255 3.51 21.52 -9.59
C ILE A 255 2.78 20.70 -10.68
N LYS A 256 3.01 21.02 -11.94
CA LYS A 256 2.34 20.37 -13.07
C LYS A 256 2.68 18.87 -13.13
N PHE A 257 3.97 18.52 -13.11
CA PHE A 257 4.41 17.14 -13.28
C PHE A 257 4.12 16.28 -12.05
N THR A 258 4.20 16.85 -10.84
CA THR A 258 3.77 16.13 -9.62
C THR A 258 2.27 15.83 -9.66
N ARG A 259 1.45 16.81 -10.01
CA ARG A 259 -0.01 16.57 -10.14
C ARG A 259 -0.33 15.49 -11.14
N LEU A 260 0.32 15.50 -12.31
CA LEU A 260 0.20 14.47 -13.34
C LEU A 260 0.68 13.10 -12.84
N ALA A 261 1.80 13.03 -12.14
CA ALA A 261 2.42 11.79 -11.70
C ALA A 261 1.57 11.03 -10.68
N TYR A 262 0.88 11.76 -9.80
CA TYR A 262 0.00 11.19 -8.76
C TYR A 262 -1.49 11.18 -9.16
N ASP A 263 -1.81 11.50 -10.43
CA ASP A 263 -3.18 11.50 -10.95
C ASP A 263 -4.13 12.46 -10.21
N ILE A 264 -3.57 13.53 -9.64
CA ILE A 264 -4.35 14.57 -8.94
C ILE A 264 -4.60 15.82 -9.79
N ASP A 265 -4.14 15.83 -11.03
CA ASP A 265 -4.45 16.89 -12.01
C ASP A 265 -5.92 16.84 -12.44
N ARG A 266 -6.56 15.66 -12.41
CA ARG A 266 -7.97 15.44 -12.74
C ARG A 266 -8.93 15.61 -11.57
N VAL A 267 -8.44 16.03 -10.39
CA VAL A 267 -9.31 16.29 -9.23
C VAL A 267 -10.25 17.46 -9.55
N GLU A 268 -11.54 17.20 -9.43
CA GLU A 268 -12.60 18.18 -9.57
C GLU A 268 -12.72 18.98 -8.28
N GLU A 269 -12.50 20.28 -8.36
CA GLU A 269 -12.62 21.21 -7.23
C GLU A 269 -14.04 21.77 -7.17
N ILE A 270 -14.73 21.61 -6.05
CA ILE A 270 -16.13 21.95 -5.87
C ILE A 270 -16.28 22.82 -4.62
N ASP A 271 -16.94 23.98 -4.75
CA ASP A 271 -17.26 24.83 -3.61
C ASP A 271 -18.35 24.18 -2.75
N PHE A 272 -18.12 24.13 -1.44
CA PHE A 272 -19.05 23.57 -0.46
C PHE A 272 -19.41 24.60 0.60
N ASN A 273 -20.61 25.16 0.51
CA ASN A 273 -20.99 26.35 1.29
C ASN A 273 -21.20 26.10 2.80
N ASN A 274 -21.31 24.88 3.24
CA ASN A 274 -21.59 24.46 4.64
C ASN A 274 -22.71 25.30 5.27
N LYS A 275 -23.92 25.25 4.69
CA LYS A 275 -25.04 26.17 5.02
C LYS A 275 -25.53 26.08 6.47
N GLN A 276 -25.33 24.97 7.14
CA GLN A 276 -25.78 24.70 8.51
C GLN A 276 -27.30 24.95 8.73
N ASN A 277 -28.11 24.53 7.75
CA ASN A 277 -29.56 24.74 7.75
C ASN A 277 -30.36 23.44 7.64
N LEU A 278 -29.74 22.28 7.99
CA LEU A 278 -30.41 20.99 7.97
C LEU A 278 -31.58 20.94 8.92
N LYS A 279 -32.67 20.32 8.44
CA LYS A 279 -33.87 20.02 9.21
C LYS A 279 -34.03 18.50 9.33
N TYR A 280 -34.87 18.07 10.23
CA TYR A 280 -35.18 16.63 10.36
C TYR A 280 -35.76 16.02 9.07
N SER A 281 -36.49 16.81 8.26
CA SER A 281 -36.95 16.40 6.92
C SER A 281 -35.82 16.03 5.98
N ASP A 282 -34.67 16.74 6.07
CA ASP A 282 -33.51 16.50 5.21
C ASP A 282 -32.76 15.22 5.66
N ILE A 283 -32.69 14.97 6.98
CA ILE A 283 -32.22 13.69 7.53
C ILE A 283 -33.04 12.52 6.99
N ARG A 284 -34.38 12.67 7.00
CA ARG A 284 -35.30 11.66 6.47
C ARG A 284 -35.17 11.43 4.96
N LYS A 285 -34.86 12.45 4.18
CA LYS A 285 -34.58 12.30 2.74
C LYS A 285 -33.28 11.53 2.49
N ASN A 286 -32.28 11.72 3.33
CA ASN A 286 -30.96 11.11 3.23
C ASN A 286 -30.85 9.82 4.08
N THR A 287 -31.94 9.07 4.27
CA THR A 287 -31.98 7.84 5.08
C THR A 287 -30.91 6.85 4.66
N ALA A 288 -30.66 6.72 3.34
CA ALA A 288 -29.64 5.79 2.86
C ALA A 288 -28.21 6.16 3.32
N THR A 289 -27.90 7.45 3.52
CA THR A 289 -26.63 7.87 4.13
C THR A 289 -26.57 7.42 5.58
N PHE A 290 -27.61 7.71 6.37
CA PHE A 290 -27.62 7.41 7.82
C PHE A 290 -27.73 5.92 8.12
N GLU A 291 -28.39 5.12 7.27
CA GLU A 291 -28.41 3.65 7.35
C GLU A 291 -27.08 3.00 6.97
N ASN A 292 -26.07 3.77 6.57
CA ASN A 292 -24.75 3.28 6.18
C ASN A 292 -23.62 3.97 6.97
N ILE A 293 -23.93 4.65 8.07
CA ILE A 293 -22.93 5.23 8.97
C ILE A 293 -22.18 4.11 9.68
N ARG A 294 -20.86 4.14 9.56
CA ARG A 294 -20.00 3.15 10.20
C ARG A 294 -19.90 3.37 11.70
N LEU A 295 -20.86 2.78 12.45
CA LEU A 295 -20.87 2.79 13.92
C LEU A 295 -19.87 1.81 14.51
N TRP A 296 -19.38 0.83 13.75
CA TRP A 296 -18.37 -0.11 14.19
C TRP A 296 -17.01 0.25 13.58
N ASP A 297 -16.09 0.71 14.44
CA ASP A 297 -14.67 0.78 14.11
C ASP A 297 -14.10 -0.64 14.00
N TRP A 298 -13.19 -0.87 13.04
CA TRP A 298 -12.60 -2.17 12.80
C TRP A 298 -11.82 -2.73 14.00
N ARG A 299 -11.22 -1.85 14.82
CA ARG A 299 -10.40 -2.22 15.99
C ARG A 299 -11.23 -2.84 17.11
N PRO A 300 -12.27 -2.20 17.67
CA PRO A 300 -13.15 -2.83 18.63
C PRO A 300 -13.95 -3.98 18.01
N LEU A 301 -14.36 -3.88 16.75
CA LEU A 301 -15.09 -4.95 16.06
C LEU A 301 -14.26 -6.22 15.95
N LYS A 302 -12.96 -6.13 15.68
CA LYS A 302 -12.05 -7.27 15.62
C LYS A 302 -11.98 -8.01 16.95
N GLN A 303 -11.95 -7.28 18.07
CA GLN A 303 -12.01 -7.88 19.41
C GLN A 303 -13.34 -8.60 19.64
N THR A 304 -14.44 -7.97 19.25
CA THR A 304 -15.79 -8.56 19.36
C THR A 304 -15.93 -9.81 18.46
N TYR A 305 -15.43 -9.79 17.24
CA TYR A 305 -15.46 -10.97 16.36
C TYR A 305 -14.65 -12.14 16.93
N ARG A 306 -13.50 -11.86 17.54
CA ARG A 306 -12.70 -12.88 18.20
C ARG A 306 -13.50 -13.58 19.30
N GLN A 307 -14.17 -12.84 20.15
CA GLN A 307 -14.95 -13.39 21.26
C GLN A 307 -16.20 -14.14 20.78
N LEU A 308 -16.91 -13.62 19.79
CA LEU A 308 -18.19 -14.18 19.37
C LEU A 308 -18.06 -15.27 18.29
N GLN A 309 -17.03 -15.19 17.44
CA GLN A 309 -17.01 -15.94 16.18
C GLN A 309 -15.71 -16.71 15.89
N GLU A 310 -14.64 -16.61 16.69
CA GLU A 310 -13.50 -17.52 16.53
C GLU A 310 -13.91 -18.97 16.83
N LEU A 311 -14.74 -19.18 17.84
CA LEU A 311 -15.36 -20.45 18.27
C LEU A 311 -14.34 -21.53 18.68
N LYS A 312 -13.17 -21.56 18.12
CA LYS A 312 -12.04 -22.44 18.45
C LYS A 312 -10.74 -21.63 18.41
N PRO A 313 -9.75 -21.91 19.27
CA PRO A 313 -8.52 -21.11 19.39
C PRO A 313 -7.68 -21.04 18.09
N TYR A 314 -7.77 -22.07 17.25
CA TYR A 314 -7.02 -22.15 16.00
C TYR A 314 -7.63 -21.39 14.82
N TYR A 315 -8.79 -20.74 15.00
CA TYR A 315 -9.31 -19.79 14.03
C TYR A 315 -8.85 -18.36 14.36
N THR A 316 -8.71 -17.54 13.34
CA THR A 316 -8.31 -16.15 13.50
C THR A 316 -8.96 -15.27 12.43
N PHE A 317 -9.17 -14.00 12.80
CA PHE A 317 -9.55 -12.93 11.87
C PHE A 317 -8.34 -11.99 11.71
N ASN A 318 -7.74 -11.95 10.52
CA ASN A 318 -6.56 -11.12 10.26
C ASN A 318 -6.94 -9.65 10.12
N ASP A 319 -8.01 -9.37 9.36
CA ASP A 319 -8.51 -8.03 9.12
C ASP A 319 -10.03 -8.00 9.07
N ILE A 320 -10.60 -6.78 9.03
CA ILE A 320 -12.03 -6.51 8.85
C ILE A 320 -12.19 -5.50 7.71
N ASP A 321 -12.71 -5.99 6.62
CA ASP A 321 -13.00 -5.20 5.45
C ASP A 321 -14.35 -4.51 5.50
N VAL A 322 -14.46 -3.36 4.84
CA VAL A 322 -15.74 -2.70 4.58
C VAL A 322 -16.02 -2.76 3.09
N ASP A 323 -17.17 -3.30 2.74
CA ASP A 323 -17.65 -3.38 1.36
C ASP A 323 -19.16 -3.08 1.31
N ARG A 324 -19.75 -2.99 0.11
CA ARG A 324 -21.18 -2.76 -0.09
C ARG A 324 -21.83 -3.95 -0.77
N TYR A 325 -23.01 -4.30 -0.27
CA TYR A 325 -23.87 -5.35 -0.82
C TYR A 325 -25.26 -4.80 -1.10
N THR A 326 -25.88 -5.29 -2.17
CA THR A 326 -27.28 -4.95 -2.50
C THR A 326 -28.20 -6.02 -1.95
N ILE A 327 -28.99 -5.68 -0.95
CA ILE A 327 -29.94 -6.58 -0.29
C ILE A 327 -31.35 -5.98 -0.43
N GLY A 328 -32.27 -6.74 -1.01
CA GLY A 328 -33.64 -6.24 -1.25
C GLY A 328 -33.72 -4.98 -2.12
N GLY A 329 -32.78 -4.81 -3.05
CA GLY A 329 -32.70 -3.64 -3.94
C GLY A 329 -32.08 -2.39 -3.33
N ARG A 330 -31.65 -2.42 -2.05
CA ARG A 330 -30.97 -1.33 -1.36
C ARG A 330 -29.49 -1.68 -1.14
N LYS A 331 -28.63 -0.67 -1.26
CA LYS A 331 -27.19 -0.77 -1.04
C LYS A 331 -26.87 -0.53 0.43
N PHE A 332 -26.17 -1.48 1.05
CA PHE A 332 -25.72 -1.40 2.43
C PHE A 332 -24.23 -1.61 2.52
N ALA A 333 -23.56 -0.81 3.33
CA ALA A 333 -22.20 -1.05 3.75
C ALA A 333 -22.19 -2.17 4.81
N MET A 334 -21.30 -3.11 4.65
CA MET A 334 -21.13 -4.27 5.52
C MET A 334 -19.65 -4.42 5.88
N THR A 335 -19.40 -4.89 7.09
CA THR A 335 -18.07 -5.40 7.45
C THR A 335 -18.00 -6.88 7.17
N LEU A 336 -16.85 -7.32 6.67
CA LEU A 336 -16.56 -8.73 6.38
C LEU A 336 -15.23 -9.12 6.98
N ALA A 337 -15.11 -10.33 7.47
CA ALA A 337 -13.83 -10.90 7.89
C ALA A 337 -13.79 -12.40 7.56
N ALA A 338 -12.68 -12.84 6.99
CA ALA A 338 -12.42 -14.24 6.71
C ALA A 338 -11.95 -14.97 7.97
N ARG A 339 -12.55 -16.11 8.28
CA ARG A 339 -12.12 -16.97 9.38
C ARG A 339 -11.03 -17.90 8.88
N GLU A 340 -9.80 -17.51 9.09
CA GLU A 340 -8.63 -18.26 8.64
C GLU A 340 -8.14 -19.23 9.72
N LEU A 341 -7.43 -20.26 9.28
CA LEU A 341 -6.80 -21.22 10.16
C LEU A 341 -5.41 -20.72 10.55
N ASP A 342 -5.10 -20.76 11.84
CA ASP A 342 -3.78 -20.50 12.41
C ASP A 342 -3.24 -21.80 13.02
N ILE A 343 -2.40 -22.49 12.28
CA ILE A 343 -1.85 -23.79 12.69
C ILE A 343 -1.00 -23.69 13.96
N GLU A 344 -0.37 -22.54 14.21
CA GLU A 344 0.45 -22.37 15.40
C GLU A 344 -0.38 -22.27 16.69
N LYS A 345 -1.68 -21.97 16.57
CA LYS A 345 -2.63 -22.00 17.70
C LYS A 345 -3.26 -23.37 17.96
N LEU A 346 -2.92 -24.39 17.19
CA LEU A 346 -3.30 -25.76 17.55
C LEU A 346 -2.70 -26.17 18.89
N PRO A 347 -3.42 -26.99 19.70
CA PRO A 347 -2.84 -27.59 20.90
C PRO A 347 -1.54 -28.34 20.60
N GLU A 348 -0.55 -28.26 21.46
CA GLU A 348 0.79 -28.86 21.23
C GLU A 348 0.70 -30.36 20.86
N ASN A 349 -0.21 -31.07 21.52
CA ASN A 349 -0.44 -32.50 21.25
C ASN A 349 -1.03 -32.78 19.85
N SER A 350 -1.56 -31.73 19.20
CA SER A 350 -2.19 -31.82 17.87
C SER A 350 -1.27 -31.29 16.76
N LYS A 351 -0.05 -30.86 17.07
CA LYS A 351 0.91 -30.30 16.10
C LYS A 351 1.76 -31.35 15.36
N SER A 352 1.23 -32.58 15.15
CA SER A 352 1.91 -33.57 14.33
C SER A 352 2.05 -33.11 12.87
N TRP A 353 3.01 -33.69 12.14
CA TRP A 353 3.16 -33.39 10.70
C TRP A 353 1.87 -33.65 9.90
N ILE A 354 1.22 -34.80 10.19
CA ILE A 354 -0.05 -35.16 9.56
C ILE A 354 -1.10 -34.10 9.81
N ASN A 355 -1.26 -33.67 11.03
CA ASN A 355 -2.25 -32.65 11.36
C ASN A 355 -1.94 -31.30 10.69
N LYS A 356 -0.68 -30.87 10.70
CA LYS A 356 -0.28 -29.60 10.10
C LYS A 356 -0.39 -29.57 8.58
N HIS A 357 -0.19 -30.69 7.92
CA HIS A 357 -0.06 -30.72 6.46
C HIS A 357 -1.16 -31.47 5.72
N LEU A 358 -1.87 -32.41 6.38
CA LEU A 358 -2.86 -33.26 5.73
C LEU A 358 -4.28 -33.10 6.31
N VAL A 359 -4.42 -32.72 7.59
CA VAL A 359 -5.71 -32.65 8.28
C VAL A 359 -6.21 -31.20 8.38
N TYR A 360 -5.47 -30.31 9.05
CA TYR A 360 -5.86 -28.91 9.21
C TYR A 360 -5.38 -28.09 8.01
N THR A 361 -6.07 -28.18 6.89
CA THR A 361 -5.65 -27.67 5.60
C THR A 361 -6.19 -26.29 5.28
N HIS A 362 -7.34 -25.88 5.83
CA HIS A 362 -8.06 -24.66 5.44
C HIS A 362 -8.81 -24.00 6.60
N GLY A 363 -9.07 -22.70 6.47
CA GLY A 363 -10.01 -21.95 7.29
C GLY A 363 -11.45 -22.11 6.80
N TYR A 364 -12.44 -21.58 7.54
CA TYR A 364 -13.84 -21.85 7.26
C TYR A 364 -14.75 -20.62 7.40
N GLY A 365 -15.28 -20.18 6.29
CA GLY A 365 -16.35 -19.20 6.23
C GLY A 365 -15.92 -17.74 6.43
N ILE A 366 -16.88 -16.89 6.28
CA ILE A 366 -16.78 -15.45 6.51
C ILE A 366 -17.78 -15.09 7.60
N VAL A 367 -17.46 -14.05 8.37
CA VAL A 367 -18.40 -13.36 9.24
C VAL A 367 -18.68 -11.98 8.69
N ALA A 368 -19.91 -11.50 8.85
CA ALA A 368 -20.31 -10.18 8.38
C ALA A 368 -21.43 -9.58 9.22
N ASN A 369 -21.41 -8.25 9.37
CA ASN A 369 -22.50 -7.47 9.94
C ASN A 369 -22.71 -6.17 9.15
N ARG A 370 -23.84 -5.53 9.33
CA ARG A 370 -24.06 -4.15 8.86
C ARG A 370 -23.24 -3.18 9.69
N VAL A 371 -22.75 -2.14 9.05
CA VAL A 371 -21.91 -1.11 9.72
C VAL A 371 -22.69 -0.26 10.71
N ASP A 372 -24.01 -0.15 10.54
CA ASP A 372 -24.92 0.78 11.26
C ASP A 372 -25.78 0.11 12.34
N ARG A 373 -25.84 -1.23 12.38
CA ARG A 373 -26.76 -1.95 13.25
C ARG A 373 -26.10 -2.53 14.49
N ILE A 374 -26.81 -2.40 15.60
CA ILE A 374 -26.43 -2.91 16.92
C ILE A 374 -27.58 -3.69 17.53
N THR A 375 -27.26 -4.70 18.34
CA THR A 375 -28.25 -5.38 19.20
C THR A 375 -28.55 -4.51 20.42
N PRO A 376 -29.64 -4.80 21.19
CA PRO A 376 -29.95 -4.07 22.42
C PRO A 376 -28.82 -4.09 23.44
N GLU A 377 -27.95 -5.11 23.44
CA GLU A 377 -26.80 -5.25 24.30
C GLU A 377 -25.60 -4.41 23.82
N GLY A 378 -25.68 -3.78 22.65
CA GLY A 378 -24.59 -2.99 22.07
C GLY A 378 -23.59 -3.82 21.25
N MET A 379 -23.96 -5.00 20.76
CA MET A 379 -23.15 -5.86 19.91
C MET A 379 -23.46 -5.64 18.43
N PRO A 380 -22.57 -6.03 17.49
CA PRO A 380 -22.88 -5.97 16.05
C PRO A 380 -24.00 -6.94 15.71
N GLU A 381 -24.97 -6.49 14.93
CA GLU A 381 -26.01 -7.37 14.40
C GLU A 381 -25.45 -8.24 13.28
N MET A 382 -25.07 -9.47 13.61
CA MET A 382 -24.46 -10.40 12.67
C MET A 382 -25.44 -10.83 11.57
N LEU A 383 -25.01 -10.77 10.32
CA LEU A 383 -25.74 -11.22 9.13
C LEU A 383 -25.22 -12.56 8.62
N ILE A 384 -23.91 -12.77 8.69
CA ILE A 384 -23.22 -14.03 8.37
C ILE A 384 -22.40 -14.40 9.60
N TYR A 385 -22.63 -15.60 10.14
CA TYR A 385 -22.11 -15.98 11.47
C TYR A 385 -22.05 -17.50 11.65
N ASP A 386 -21.49 -17.96 12.75
CA ASP A 386 -21.36 -19.35 13.20
C ASP A 386 -20.51 -20.28 12.30
N ILE A 387 -20.38 -21.54 12.74
CA ILE A 387 -19.83 -22.68 11.99
C ILE A 387 -20.79 -23.87 12.18
N PRO A 388 -21.35 -24.49 11.13
CA PRO A 388 -21.23 -24.04 9.73
C PRO A 388 -21.85 -22.66 9.52
N THR A 389 -21.37 -21.96 8.52
CA THR A 389 -21.74 -20.56 8.25
C THR A 389 -23.25 -20.44 7.99
N LYS A 390 -23.91 -19.57 8.77
CA LYS A 390 -25.33 -19.22 8.63
C LYS A 390 -25.47 -17.82 8.08
N THR A 391 -26.54 -17.56 7.33
CA THR A 391 -26.85 -16.24 6.78
C THR A 391 -28.28 -15.83 7.09
N LYS A 392 -28.47 -14.56 7.47
CA LYS A 392 -29.79 -13.90 7.60
C LYS A 392 -30.20 -13.13 6.35
N VAL A 393 -29.34 -13.11 5.34
CA VAL A 393 -29.52 -12.35 4.09
C VAL A 393 -29.44 -13.30 2.90
N PRO A 394 -30.06 -12.98 1.74
CA PRO A 394 -30.06 -13.84 0.56
C PRO A 394 -28.68 -13.79 -0.15
N ILE A 395 -27.64 -14.22 0.54
CA ILE A 395 -26.28 -14.35 0.02
C ILE A 395 -25.89 -15.82 0.19
N ASP A 396 -25.68 -16.50 -0.93
CA ASP A 396 -25.28 -17.90 -0.93
C ASP A 396 -23.80 -18.05 -0.57
N ILE A 397 -23.46 -19.12 0.16
CA ILE A 397 -22.09 -19.51 0.50
C ILE A 397 -21.96 -21.01 0.21
N ASP A 398 -21.55 -21.33 -1.03
CA ASP A 398 -21.46 -22.72 -1.50
C ASP A 398 -20.09 -23.33 -1.19
N ARG A 399 -19.05 -22.47 -1.08
CA ARG A 399 -17.66 -22.84 -0.83
C ARG A 399 -17.07 -21.95 0.27
N PRO A 400 -17.27 -22.32 1.53
CA PRO A 400 -16.78 -21.58 2.68
C PRO A 400 -15.30 -21.83 2.99
N GLU A 401 -14.66 -22.86 2.41
CA GLU A 401 -13.32 -23.29 2.74
C GLU A 401 -12.29 -22.30 2.18
N ILE A 402 -11.33 -21.89 3.03
CA ILE A 402 -10.29 -20.91 2.73
C ILE A 402 -8.91 -21.59 2.79
N TYR A 403 -8.43 -22.03 1.63
CA TYR A 403 -7.08 -22.62 1.50
C TYR A 403 -6.00 -21.54 1.33
N TYR A 404 -6.34 -20.42 0.70
CA TYR A 404 -5.46 -19.29 0.43
C TYR A 404 -6.01 -18.03 1.10
N GLY A 405 -5.20 -17.40 1.93
CA GLY A 405 -5.61 -16.25 2.71
C GLY A 405 -4.45 -15.34 3.09
N GLU A 406 -4.65 -14.48 4.06
CA GLU A 406 -3.63 -13.54 4.55
C GLU A 406 -2.69 -14.16 5.58
N HIS A 407 -3.10 -15.23 6.23
CA HIS A 407 -2.29 -15.85 7.28
C HIS A 407 -1.12 -16.65 6.72
N ASN A 408 0.02 -16.62 7.43
CA ASN A 408 1.22 -17.37 7.05
C ASN A 408 1.11 -18.82 7.51
N ASN A 409 0.51 -19.66 6.68
CA ASN A 409 0.44 -21.08 6.91
C ASN A 409 1.47 -21.84 6.06
N PRO A 410 2.00 -22.98 6.55
CA PRO A 410 2.89 -23.83 5.78
C PRO A 410 2.17 -24.45 4.56
N TYR A 411 2.92 -25.19 3.74
CA TYR A 411 2.31 -25.98 2.68
C TYR A 411 1.32 -27.01 3.26
N VAL A 412 0.31 -27.36 2.49
CA VAL A 412 -0.62 -28.46 2.81
C VAL A 412 -0.75 -29.37 1.60
N ILE A 413 -1.10 -30.63 1.87
CA ILE A 413 -1.35 -31.65 0.85
C ILE A 413 -2.78 -32.09 1.00
N THR A 414 -3.54 -31.90 -0.05
CA THR A 414 -4.97 -32.22 -0.16
C THR A 414 -5.19 -33.47 -1.02
N LYS A 415 -6.40 -34.00 -1.07
CA LYS A 415 -6.74 -35.26 -1.79
C LYS A 415 -5.84 -36.41 -1.39
N THR A 416 -5.53 -36.53 -0.11
CA THR A 416 -4.73 -37.61 0.45
C THR A 416 -5.59 -38.85 0.75
N SER A 417 -4.95 -39.97 1.10
CA SER A 417 -5.61 -41.20 1.53
C SER A 417 -5.90 -41.23 3.02
N ILE A 418 -5.74 -40.11 3.73
CA ILE A 418 -5.98 -40.03 5.16
C ILE A 418 -7.46 -40.20 5.48
N GLU A 419 -7.77 -41.07 6.44
CA GLU A 419 -9.12 -41.21 6.97
C GLU A 419 -9.23 -40.49 8.32
N PRO A 420 -10.34 -39.77 8.55
CA PRO A 420 -11.58 -39.63 7.73
C PRO A 420 -11.52 -38.52 6.67
N GLY A 421 -10.37 -37.86 6.43
CA GLY A 421 -10.18 -36.80 5.46
C GLY A 421 -9.59 -35.52 6.05
N GLU A 422 -9.70 -34.42 5.33
CA GLU A 422 -9.31 -33.08 5.78
C GLU A 422 -10.34 -32.57 6.80
N PHE A 423 -9.87 -31.99 7.89
CA PHE A 423 -10.77 -31.35 8.88
C PHE A 423 -11.48 -30.15 8.23
N ASP A 424 -12.81 -30.20 8.22
CA ASP A 424 -13.65 -29.16 7.62
C ASP A 424 -14.05 -28.14 8.70
N TYR A 425 -14.83 -28.56 9.69
CA TYR A 425 -15.23 -27.70 10.79
C TYR A 425 -15.67 -28.49 12.04
N PRO A 426 -15.66 -27.89 13.25
CA PRO A 426 -16.15 -28.50 14.47
C PRO A 426 -17.68 -28.49 14.49
N ALA A 427 -18.33 -29.64 14.77
CA ALA A 427 -19.78 -29.78 14.85
C ALA A 427 -20.17 -30.37 16.24
N GLY A 428 -20.28 -29.50 17.23
CA GLY A 428 -20.54 -29.94 18.62
C GLY A 428 -19.35 -30.69 19.19
N ASP A 429 -19.59 -31.93 19.64
CA ASP A 429 -18.55 -32.84 20.17
C ASP A 429 -17.81 -33.63 19.09
N GLU A 430 -18.28 -33.56 17.82
CA GLU A 430 -17.68 -34.23 16.69
C GLU A 430 -17.02 -33.24 15.74
N ASN A 431 -16.17 -33.75 14.84
CA ASN A 431 -15.61 -32.98 13.76
C ASN A 431 -16.25 -33.40 12.43
N LYS A 432 -16.43 -32.45 11.52
CA LYS A 432 -16.75 -32.76 10.13
C LYS A 432 -15.47 -32.79 9.30
N TYR A 433 -15.47 -33.63 8.29
CA TYR A 433 -14.34 -33.84 7.40
C TYR A 433 -14.78 -33.71 5.96
N THR A 434 -13.86 -33.26 5.13
CA THR A 434 -14.08 -33.07 3.69
C THR A 434 -12.90 -33.63 2.90
N ILE A 435 -13.07 -33.69 1.59
CA ILE A 435 -11.98 -33.97 0.63
C ILE A 435 -11.98 -32.83 -0.38
N TYR A 436 -10.86 -32.19 -0.58
CA TYR A 436 -10.72 -31.11 -1.54
C TYR A 436 -11.16 -31.53 -2.95
N GLN A 437 -12.07 -30.77 -3.57
CA GLN A 437 -12.65 -31.09 -4.88
C GLN A 437 -12.12 -30.19 -6.00
N GLY A 438 -11.27 -29.22 -5.65
CA GLY A 438 -10.77 -28.24 -6.59
C GLY A 438 -9.57 -28.71 -7.42
N GLU A 439 -9.00 -27.75 -8.17
CA GLU A 439 -7.86 -27.95 -9.06
C GLU A 439 -6.61 -27.19 -8.58
N GLY A 440 -6.65 -26.50 -7.43
CA GLY A 440 -5.54 -25.75 -6.87
C GLY A 440 -4.35 -26.65 -6.45
N GLY A 441 -3.19 -26.05 -6.33
CA GLY A 441 -1.95 -26.76 -6.00
C GLY A 441 -1.38 -27.59 -7.14
N ASP A 442 -0.21 -28.18 -6.94
CA ASP A 442 0.44 -29.05 -7.92
C ASP A 442 0.22 -30.52 -7.59
N VAL A 443 -0.05 -31.36 -8.59
CA VAL A 443 -0.32 -32.79 -8.42
C VAL A 443 0.97 -33.56 -8.14
N LEU A 444 0.98 -34.38 -7.09
CA LEU A 444 2.13 -35.20 -6.67
C LEU A 444 2.12 -36.56 -7.37
N ASP A 445 1.94 -36.57 -8.69
CA ASP A 445 1.73 -37.74 -9.54
C ASP A 445 2.95 -38.61 -9.77
N SER A 446 4.15 -38.19 -9.38
CA SER A 446 5.39 -38.90 -9.62
C SER A 446 6.36 -38.85 -8.43
N PHE A 447 7.15 -39.88 -8.27
CA PHE A 447 8.24 -39.93 -7.29
C PHE A 447 9.19 -38.75 -7.43
N PHE A 448 9.51 -38.34 -8.67
CA PHE A 448 10.43 -37.22 -8.93
C PHE A 448 9.88 -35.89 -8.44
N LYS A 449 8.59 -35.62 -8.65
CA LYS A 449 7.95 -34.41 -8.10
C LYS A 449 7.96 -34.41 -6.57
N ARG A 450 7.61 -35.53 -5.94
CA ARG A 450 7.68 -35.67 -4.47
C ARG A 450 9.08 -35.42 -3.94
N LEU A 451 10.10 -35.97 -4.61
CA LEU A 451 11.51 -35.75 -4.28
C LEU A 451 11.90 -34.26 -4.39
N LEU A 452 11.49 -33.58 -5.48
CA LEU A 452 11.77 -32.16 -5.66
C LEU A 452 11.15 -31.33 -4.56
N TYR A 453 9.89 -31.60 -4.20
CA TYR A 453 9.22 -30.88 -3.11
C TYR A 453 9.83 -31.24 -1.75
N ALA A 454 10.16 -32.47 -1.49
CA ALA A 454 10.85 -32.90 -0.25
C ALA A 454 12.18 -32.17 -0.07
N VAL A 455 12.98 -32.03 -1.13
CA VAL A 455 14.24 -31.28 -1.12
C VAL A 455 13.97 -29.77 -0.98
N SER A 456 12.99 -29.24 -1.70
CA SER A 456 12.68 -27.80 -1.70
C SER A 456 12.19 -27.30 -0.34
N PHE A 457 11.37 -28.08 0.36
CA PHE A 457 10.85 -27.74 1.69
C PHE A 457 11.71 -28.30 2.84
N GLY A 458 12.72 -29.13 2.53
CA GLY A 458 13.53 -29.78 3.54
C GLY A 458 12.74 -30.80 4.37
N ASP A 459 11.67 -31.40 3.80
CA ASP A 459 10.73 -32.26 4.51
C ASP A 459 10.61 -33.63 3.83
N ILE A 460 11.25 -34.63 4.44
CA ILE A 460 11.29 -35.99 3.92
C ILE A 460 9.92 -36.69 3.96
N ASN A 461 9.00 -36.23 4.83
CA ASN A 461 7.67 -36.82 4.96
C ASN A 461 6.87 -36.73 3.65
N ILE A 462 7.11 -35.73 2.81
CA ILE A 462 6.50 -35.63 1.48
C ILE A 462 6.83 -36.84 0.61
N LEU A 463 8.01 -37.41 0.80
CA LEU A 463 8.48 -38.56 0.00
C LEU A 463 8.03 -39.88 0.57
N ILE A 464 8.00 -40.03 1.91
CA ILE A 464 7.84 -41.34 2.58
C ILE A 464 6.44 -41.61 3.13
N SER A 465 5.54 -40.57 3.18
CA SER A 465 4.19 -40.75 3.73
C SER A 465 3.32 -41.60 2.81
N GLU A 466 2.76 -42.67 3.38
CA GLU A 466 1.82 -43.58 2.72
C GLU A 466 0.45 -42.90 2.46
N ASN A 467 0.14 -41.80 3.16
CA ASN A 467 -1.08 -41.03 2.95
C ASN A 467 -1.07 -40.22 1.65
N ILE A 468 0.09 -40.05 1.01
CA ILE A 468 0.20 -39.30 -0.25
C ILE A 468 0.06 -40.25 -1.43
N ASN A 469 -0.95 -40.03 -2.25
CA ASN A 469 -1.23 -40.81 -3.47
C ASN A 469 -0.95 -39.97 -4.75
N ASN A 470 -1.23 -40.53 -5.92
CA ASN A 470 -0.96 -39.87 -7.21
C ASN A 470 -1.98 -38.74 -7.57
N GLU A 471 -3.07 -38.66 -6.83
CA GLU A 471 -4.07 -37.57 -6.98
C GLU A 471 -3.83 -36.44 -5.97
N SER A 472 -2.98 -36.67 -4.98
CA SER A 472 -2.66 -35.69 -3.93
C SER A 472 -2.06 -34.44 -4.52
N ARG A 473 -2.48 -33.29 -3.98
CA ARG A 473 -2.09 -31.97 -4.47
C ARG A 473 -1.40 -31.19 -3.35
N ILE A 474 -0.21 -30.69 -3.64
CA ILE A 474 0.51 -29.81 -2.70
C ILE A 474 0.19 -28.35 -2.97
N MET A 475 -0.30 -27.64 -1.97
CA MET A 475 -0.56 -26.21 -1.99
C MET A 475 0.48 -25.48 -1.15
N PHE A 476 1.17 -24.54 -1.73
CA PHE A 476 2.22 -23.77 -1.07
C PHE A 476 2.12 -22.28 -1.46
N ARG A 477 2.87 -21.40 -0.78
CA ARG A 477 2.74 -19.95 -0.90
C ARG A 477 1.28 -19.54 -0.77
N ARG A 478 0.65 -20.02 0.29
CA ARG A 478 -0.77 -19.85 0.54
C ARG A 478 -1.11 -18.46 1.05
N ASN A 479 -0.12 -17.71 1.55
CA ASN A 479 -0.29 -16.30 1.83
C ASN A 479 -0.43 -15.52 0.51
N ILE A 480 -1.57 -14.87 0.33
CA ILE A 480 -1.93 -14.19 -0.93
C ILE A 480 -1.02 -13.02 -1.25
N LYS A 481 -0.49 -12.31 -0.24
CA LYS A 481 0.46 -11.19 -0.42
C LYS A 481 1.81 -11.71 -0.92
N GLU A 482 2.30 -12.82 -0.36
CA GLU A 482 3.53 -13.48 -0.82
C GLU A 482 3.36 -14.03 -2.25
N MET A 483 2.22 -14.64 -2.52
CA MET A 483 1.89 -15.24 -3.81
C MET A 483 1.98 -14.21 -4.95
N VAL A 484 1.31 -13.06 -4.81
CA VAL A 484 1.30 -12.03 -5.85
C VAL A 484 2.67 -11.37 -6.02
N ARG A 485 3.39 -11.11 -4.92
CA ARG A 485 4.75 -10.55 -4.96
C ARG A 485 5.76 -11.48 -5.62
N THR A 486 5.60 -12.78 -5.41
CA THR A 486 6.48 -13.77 -6.05
C THR A 486 6.22 -13.88 -7.55
N LEU A 487 4.96 -13.86 -7.96
CA LEU A 487 4.58 -14.00 -9.38
C LEU A 487 4.88 -12.73 -10.19
N THR A 488 4.60 -11.56 -9.63
CA THR A 488 4.75 -10.27 -10.34
C THR A 488 5.55 -9.25 -9.50
N PRO A 489 6.87 -9.52 -9.28
CA PRO A 489 7.72 -8.68 -8.42
C PRO A 489 7.99 -7.28 -8.99
N PHE A 490 7.51 -6.99 -10.19
CA PHE A 490 7.62 -5.69 -10.85
C PHE A 490 6.43 -4.76 -10.60
N LEU A 491 5.36 -5.24 -9.94
CA LEU A 491 4.25 -4.44 -9.46
C LEU A 491 4.40 -4.16 -7.95
N GLU A 492 3.91 -3.01 -7.52
CA GLU A 492 3.69 -2.75 -6.10
C GLU A 492 2.27 -3.15 -5.71
N PHE A 493 2.11 -3.67 -4.50
CA PHE A 493 0.82 -4.16 -4.03
C PHE A 493 0.33 -3.36 -2.83
N ASP A 494 -0.98 -3.15 -2.77
CA ASP A 494 -1.61 -2.65 -1.55
C ASP A 494 -1.31 -3.59 -0.38
N GLY A 495 -1.10 -3.01 0.78
CA GLY A 495 -0.88 -3.75 2.01
C GLY A 495 -2.16 -4.41 2.55
N ASP A 496 -3.32 -3.97 2.06
CA ASP A 496 -4.66 -4.30 2.52
C ASP A 496 -5.49 -5.03 1.44
N PRO A 497 -5.29 -6.36 1.26
CA PRO A 497 -6.21 -7.18 0.49
C PRO A 497 -7.56 -7.23 1.15
N TYR A 498 -8.62 -7.29 0.39
CA TYR A 498 -9.96 -7.39 0.96
C TYR A 498 -10.72 -8.61 0.49
N VAL A 499 -11.50 -9.18 1.41
CA VAL A 499 -12.32 -10.37 1.16
C VAL A 499 -13.65 -9.99 0.50
N VAL A 500 -14.05 -10.77 -0.49
CA VAL A 500 -15.31 -10.58 -1.24
C VAL A 500 -16.05 -11.91 -1.32
N LEU A 501 -17.36 -11.85 -1.04
CA LEU A 501 -18.26 -12.97 -1.25
C LEU A 501 -19.07 -12.75 -2.52
N ALA A 502 -18.79 -13.52 -3.55
CA ALA A 502 -19.41 -13.35 -4.86
C ALA A 502 -19.78 -14.71 -5.50
N GLY A 503 -21.08 -14.89 -5.80
CA GLY A 503 -21.56 -16.11 -6.46
C GLY A 503 -21.30 -17.38 -5.66
N GLY A 504 -21.50 -17.36 -4.36
CA GLY A 504 -21.34 -18.48 -3.44
C GLY A 504 -19.88 -18.83 -3.08
N LYS A 505 -18.90 -18.03 -3.53
CA LYS A 505 -17.46 -18.28 -3.33
C LYS A 505 -16.78 -17.11 -2.66
N VAL A 506 -15.73 -17.43 -1.94
CA VAL A 506 -14.83 -16.46 -1.30
C VAL A 506 -13.70 -16.09 -2.26
N TYR A 507 -13.49 -14.80 -2.44
CA TYR A 507 -12.41 -14.23 -3.23
C TYR A 507 -11.65 -13.20 -2.41
N TRP A 508 -10.39 -13.04 -2.74
CA TRP A 508 -9.58 -11.90 -2.31
C TRP A 508 -9.36 -10.96 -3.49
N ILE A 509 -9.42 -9.68 -3.24
CA ILE A 509 -9.02 -8.68 -4.23
C ILE A 509 -7.85 -7.90 -3.64
N ILE A 510 -6.79 -7.77 -4.44
CA ILE A 510 -5.59 -7.00 -4.10
C ILE A 510 -5.40 -5.92 -5.15
N ASP A 511 -5.24 -4.69 -4.72
CA ASP A 511 -4.87 -3.60 -5.59
C ASP A 511 -3.38 -3.67 -5.93
N ALA A 512 -3.05 -3.47 -7.20
CA ALA A 512 -1.68 -3.44 -7.65
C ALA A 512 -1.38 -2.17 -8.45
N TYR A 513 -0.18 -1.65 -8.21
CA TYR A 513 0.25 -0.36 -8.71
C TYR A 513 1.41 -0.50 -9.67
N THR A 514 1.37 0.31 -10.71
CA THR A 514 2.55 0.65 -11.50
C THR A 514 3.21 1.87 -10.89
N THR A 515 4.50 1.79 -10.62
CA THR A 515 5.27 2.85 -9.96
C THR A 515 6.56 3.17 -10.71
N SER A 516 7.08 4.36 -10.50
CA SER A 516 8.39 4.77 -10.97
C SER A 516 9.05 5.75 -10.01
N THR A 517 10.38 5.76 -10.00
CA THR A 517 11.24 6.78 -9.37
C THR A 517 11.78 7.77 -10.40
N GLN A 518 11.42 7.61 -11.67
CA GLN A 518 12.03 8.28 -12.82
C GLN A 518 11.03 9.15 -13.59
N PHE A 519 10.05 9.74 -12.90
CA PHE A 519 9.16 10.72 -13.52
C PHE A 519 9.71 12.13 -13.31
N PRO A 520 10.08 12.86 -14.40
CA PRO A 520 10.74 14.16 -14.29
C PRO A 520 9.93 15.19 -13.52
N TYR A 521 10.57 16.05 -12.75
CA TYR A 521 9.96 17.13 -11.95
C TYR A 521 8.94 16.68 -10.88
N SER A 522 8.63 15.41 -10.77
CA SER A 522 7.67 14.93 -9.77
C SER A 522 8.33 14.71 -8.42
N THR A 523 7.80 15.34 -7.40
CA THR A 523 8.29 15.20 -6.01
C THR A 523 8.10 13.76 -5.53
N PRO A 524 9.15 13.12 -5.01
CA PRO A 524 9.05 11.78 -4.49
C PRO A 524 8.27 11.74 -3.16
N ILE A 525 7.58 10.63 -2.93
CA ILE A 525 6.97 10.29 -1.64
C ILE A 525 7.53 8.96 -1.15
N ARG A 526 7.76 8.89 0.15
CA ARG A 526 8.23 7.66 0.78
C ARG A 526 7.07 6.72 1.05
N THR A 527 7.20 5.48 0.56
CA THR A 527 6.29 4.36 0.80
C THR A 527 7.00 3.26 1.58
N SER A 528 6.29 2.20 1.95
CA SER A 528 6.87 1.02 2.61
C SER A 528 7.92 0.30 1.74
N SER A 529 7.79 0.37 0.42
CA SER A 529 8.71 -0.24 -0.55
C SER A 529 9.85 0.68 -1.02
N GLY A 530 9.87 1.93 -0.57
CA GLY A 530 10.87 2.94 -0.93
C GLY A 530 10.25 4.22 -1.48
N ASP A 531 11.11 5.09 -2.04
CA ASP A 531 10.65 6.35 -2.63
C ASP A 531 10.07 6.09 -4.03
N ILE A 532 8.92 6.71 -4.33
CA ILE A 532 8.30 6.71 -5.65
C ILE A 532 7.94 8.13 -6.02
N ASN A 533 7.92 8.44 -7.32
CA ASN A 533 7.46 9.73 -7.83
C ASN A 533 6.44 9.62 -8.99
N TYR A 534 5.88 8.44 -9.19
CA TYR A 534 4.77 8.12 -10.09
C TYR A 534 4.03 6.91 -9.56
N ILE A 535 2.70 6.95 -9.60
CA ILE A 535 1.85 5.81 -9.22
C ILE A 535 0.53 5.82 -9.99
N ARG A 536 0.07 4.61 -10.38
CA ARG A 536 -1.28 4.34 -10.92
C ARG A 536 -1.82 3.04 -10.34
N ASN A 537 -3.10 3.01 -10.00
CA ASN A 537 -3.81 1.77 -9.69
C ASN A 537 -4.30 1.12 -10.99
N SER A 538 -3.39 0.53 -11.72
CA SER A 538 -3.67 0.02 -13.06
C SER A 538 -4.15 -1.42 -13.06
N VAL A 539 -4.00 -2.16 -11.96
CA VAL A 539 -4.31 -3.59 -11.90
C VAL A 539 -5.11 -3.95 -10.64
N LYS A 540 -6.15 -4.75 -10.81
CA LYS A 540 -6.82 -5.48 -9.74
C LYS A 540 -6.48 -6.96 -9.86
N VAL A 541 -6.00 -7.56 -8.77
CA VAL A 541 -5.72 -8.99 -8.72
C VAL A 541 -6.82 -9.68 -7.96
N VAL A 542 -7.46 -10.64 -8.58
CA VAL A 542 -8.51 -11.47 -7.96
C VAL A 542 -7.94 -12.85 -7.71
N ILE A 543 -8.11 -13.34 -6.50
CA ILE A 543 -7.61 -14.65 -6.04
C ILE A 543 -8.81 -15.44 -5.52
N ASP A 544 -9.02 -16.64 -6.06
CA ASP A 544 -9.99 -17.60 -5.55
C ASP A 544 -9.44 -18.21 -4.24
N ALA A 545 -10.10 -17.99 -3.11
CA ALA A 545 -9.65 -18.45 -1.81
C ALA A 545 -9.62 -19.97 -1.67
N TYR A 546 -10.40 -20.68 -2.50
CA TYR A 546 -10.46 -22.13 -2.53
C TYR A 546 -9.36 -22.76 -3.39
N ASN A 547 -9.17 -22.26 -4.64
CA ASN A 547 -8.24 -22.85 -5.61
C ASN A 547 -6.88 -22.12 -5.70
N GLY A 548 -6.75 -20.90 -5.16
CA GLY A 548 -5.54 -20.09 -5.31
C GLY A 548 -5.30 -19.59 -6.73
N SER A 549 -6.29 -19.66 -7.60
CA SER A 549 -6.16 -19.16 -8.97
C SER A 549 -6.14 -17.64 -8.99
N LEU A 550 -5.16 -17.06 -9.73
CA LEU A 550 -4.96 -15.62 -9.85
C LEU A 550 -5.48 -15.10 -11.20
N SER A 551 -6.10 -13.94 -11.16
CA SER A 551 -6.49 -13.20 -12.36
C SER A 551 -6.11 -11.73 -12.20
N TYR A 552 -5.26 -11.23 -13.09
CA TYR A 552 -4.81 -9.84 -13.13
C TYR A 552 -5.67 -9.08 -14.14
N TYR A 553 -6.44 -8.10 -13.67
CA TYR A 553 -7.31 -7.28 -14.52
C TYR A 553 -6.71 -5.89 -14.72
N ASN A 554 -6.49 -5.53 -15.99
CA ASN A 554 -6.05 -4.20 -16.39
C ASN A 554 -7.23 -3.23 -16.29
N MET A 555 -7.18 -2.34 -15.30
CA MET A 555 -8.22 -1.34 -15.03
C MET A 555 -7.94 0.01 -15.71
N ASP A 556 -6.68 0.29 -16.06
CA ASP A 556 -6.27 1.50 -16.77
C ASP A 556 -5.53 1.18 -18.07
N LYS A 557 -6.29 1.14 -19.16
CA LYS A 557 -5.76 0.90 -20.51
C LYS A 557 -4.80 1.99 -21.00
N LYS A 558 -4.79 3.16 -20.34
CA LYS A 558 -3.97 4.31 -20.75
C LYS A 558 -2.64 4.37 -20.01
N ASP A 559 -2.45 3.61 -18.94
CA ASP A 559 -1.20 3.60 -18.19
C ASP A 559 -0.03 3.09 -19.05
N PRO A 560 0.97 3.95 -19.35
CA PRO A 560 2.08 3.57 -20.21
C PRO A 560 2.96 2.45 -19.65
N ILE A 561 3.12 2.40 -18.31
CA ILE A 561 3.94 1.38 -17.65
C ILE A 561 3.26 0.02 -17.76
N LEU A 562 1.95 -0.05 -17.51
CA LEU A 562 1.22 -1.31 -17.67
C LEU A 562 1.18 -1.79 -19.14
N GLN A 563 1.11 -0.86 -20.11
CA GLN A 563 1.22 -1.21 -21.53
C GLN A 563 2.56 -1.89 -21.85
N VAL A 564 3.66 -1.40 -21.29
CA VAL A 564 4.98 -2.02 -21.45
C VAL A 564 5.01 -3.40 -20.80
N TYR A 565 4.54 -3.55 -19.56
CA TYR A 565 4.45 -4.86 -18.90
C TYR A 565 3.55 -5.85 -19.66
N SER A 566 2.46 -5.39 -20.25
CA SER A 566 1.57 -6.24 -21.05
C SER A 566 2.22 -6.75 -22.34
N ARG A 567 3.17 -6.00 -22.92
CA ARG A 567 3.98 -6.46 -24.06
C ARG A 567 5.06 -7.46 -23.66
N ILE A 568 5.66 -7.26 -22.48
CA ILE A 568 6.67 -8.16 -21.91
C ILE A 568 6.03 -9.49 -21.51
N PHE A 569 4.96 -9.44 -20.72
CA PHE A 569 4.27 -10.58 -20.12
C PHE A 569 2.93 -10.83 -20.83
N LYS A 570 3.01 -11.34 -22.06
CA LYS A 570 1.82 -11.57 -22.88
C LYS A 570 0.85 -12.54 -22.22
N GLY A 571 -0.43 -12.15 -22.13
CA GLY A 571 -1.49 -12.98 -21.57
C GLY A 571 -1.61 -12.94 -20.03
N LEU A 572 -0.73 -12.25 -19.32
CA LEU A 572 -0.82 -12.09 -17.86
C LEU A 572 -1.99 -11.19 -17.48
N PHE A 573 -2.15 -10.07 -18.15
CA PHE A 573 -3.17 -9.07 -17.85
C PHE A 573 -4.42 -9.28 -18.71
N LYS A 574 -5.54 -9.57 -18.06
CA LYS A 574 -6.86 -9.66 -18.70
C LYS A 574 -7.46 -8.25 -18.81
N PRO A 575 -8.27 -7.95 -19.84
CA PRO A 575 -9.00 -6.69 -19.90
C PRO A 575 -9.91 -6.52 -18.67
N GLY A 576 -9.95 -5.31 -18.06
CA GLY A 576 -10.82 -5.01 -16.93
C GLY A 576 -12.31 -5.28 -17.22
N ASP A 577 -12.72 -5.03 -18.46
CA ASP A 577 -14.09 -5.31 -18.92
C ASP A 577 -14.45 -6.81 -18.87
N SER A 578 -13.47 -7.70 -18.89
CA SER A 578 -13.69 -9.16 -18.79
C SER A 578 -13.83 -9.67 -17.35
N MET A 579 -13.67 -8.81 -16.35
CA MET A 579 -13.93 -9.17 -14.95
C MET A 579 -15.42 -9.55 -14.80
N PRO A 580 -15.73 -10.66 -14.10
CA PRO A 580 -17.11 -11.04 -13.84
C PRO A 580 -17.90 -9.92 -13.14
N GLU A 581 -19.13 -9.66 -13.60
CA GLU A 581 -19.97 -8.58 -13.04
C GLU A 581 -20.22 -8.71 -11.55
N LYS A 582 -20.27 -9.94 -11.03
CA LYS A 582 -20.40 -10.20 -9.60
C LYS A 582 -19.21 -9.66 -8.80
N LEU A 583 -18.00 -9.67 -9.37
CA LEU A 583 -16.78 -9.14 -8.76
C LEU A 583 -16.60 -7.64 -9.00
N LYS A 584 -17.01 -7.13 -10.17
CA LYS A 584 -16.96 -5.69 -10.47
C LYS A 584 -17.72 -4.83 -9.48
N LYS A 585 -18.84 -5.35 -8.94
CA LYS A 585 -19.64 -4.67 -7.93
C LYS A 585 -18.93 -4.44 -6.60
N HIS A 586 -17.81 -5.15 -6.37
CA HIS A 586 -17.02 -5.10 -5.13
C HIS A 586 -15.68 -4.38 -5.30
N ILE A 587 -15.33 -3.91 -6.51
CA ILE A 587 -14.11 -3.11 -6.66
C ILE A 587 -14.27 -1.78 -5.90
N ARG A 588 -13.22 -1.38 -5.16
CA ARG A 588 -13.17 -0.12 -4.42
C ARG A 588 -11.95 0.69 -4.84
N TYR A 589 -12.01 2.01 -4.66
CA TYR A 589 -10.85 2.86 -4.85
C TYR A 589 -9.85 2.57 -3.73
N PRO A 590 -8.57 2.27 -4.03
CA PRO A 590 -7.65 1.76 -3.01
C PRO A 590 -7.23 2.84 -2.02
N GLU A 591 -7.26 2.49 -0.75
CA GLU A 591 -6.99 3.41 0.36
C GLU A 591 -5.54 3.89 0.35
N ALA A 592 -4.57 3.03 0.05
CA ALA A 592 -3.17 3.42 -0.01
C ALA A 592 -2.89 4.47 -1.10
N LEU A 593 -3.46 4.33 -2.30
CA LEU A 593 -3.35 5.35 -3.36
C LEU A 593 -4.03 6.65 -2.94
N PHE A 594 -5.24 6.57 -2.40
CA PHE A 594 -6.00 7.72 -1.93
C PHE A 594 -5.22 8.51 -0.85
N ASN A 595 -4.60 7.81 0.08
CA ASN A 595 -3.77 8.42 1.12
C ASN A 595 -2.50 9.08 0.55
N ILE A 596 -1.87 8.50 -0.48
CA ILE A 596 -0.76 9.12 -1.20
C ILE A 596 -1.23 10.40 -1.90
N GLN A 597 -2.34 10.35 -2.61
CA GLN A 597 -2.94 11.51 -3.30
C GLN A 597 -3.36 12.60 -2.31
N SER A 598 -3.95 12.22 -1.18
CA SER A 598 -4.29 13.14 -0.09
C SER A 598 -3.06 13.88 0.43
N ARG A 599 -1.97 13.17 0.72
CA ARG A 599 -0.70 13.78 1.14
C ARG A 599 -0.13 14.72 0.09
N MET A 600 -0.23 14.38 -1.19
CA MET A 600 0.19 15.29 -2.26
C MET A 600 -0.68 16.53 -2.30
N LEU A 601 -2.00 16.40 -2.12
CA LEU A 601 -2.91 17.53 -2.11
C LEU A 601 -2.63 18.53 -0.97
N LEU A 602 -2.05 18.11 0.16
CA LEU A 602 -1.72 19.03 1.27
C LEU A 602 -0.86 20.22 0.83
N LYS A 603 -0.03 20.07 -0.20
CA LYS A 603 0.79 21.12 -0.79
C LYS A 603 0.41 21.43 -2.24
N TYR A 604 0.12 20.38 -3.03
CA TYR A 604 -0.06 20.49 -4.49
C TYR A 604 -1.48 20.90 -4.93
N HIS A 605 -2.40 21.21 -3.98
CA HIS A 605 -3.62 21.95 -4.29
C HIS A 605 -3.29 23.39 -4.68
N MET A 606 -2.18 23.97 -4.16
CA MET A 606 -1.70 25.29 -4.54
C MET A 606 -1.14 25.28 -5.97
N LYS A 607 -1.91 25.79 -6.93
CA LYS A 607 -1.53 25.86 -8.35
C LYS A 607 -0.72 27.12 -8.70
N ASN A 608 -0.79 28.16 -7.86
CA ASN A 608 -0.03 29.40 -8.05
C ASN A 608 1.40 29.24 -7.50
N PRO A 609 2.45 29.39 -8.34
CA PRO A 609 3.84 29.23 -7.89
C PRO A 609 4.26 30.14 -6.73
N ASN A 610 3.69 31.34 -6.61
CA ASN A 610 4.02 32.26 -5.53
C ASN A 610 3.45 31.77 -4.19
N VAL A 611 2.19 31.35 -4.19
CA VAL A 611 1.51 30.78 -3.00
C VAL A 611 2.19 29.47 -2.59
N PHE A 612 2.58 28.66 -3.59
CA PHE A 612 3.28 27.40 -3.39
C PHE A 612 4.67 27.58 -2.76
N TYR A 613 5.46 28.52 -3.28
CA TYR A 613 6.81 28.81 -2.79
C TYR A 613 6.79 29.34 -1.35
N ASN A 614 5.89 30.28 -1.07
CA ASN A 614 5.75 30.87 0.26
C ASN A 614 5.07 29.92 1.28
N ASN A 615 4.53 28.76 0.82
CA ASN A 615 3.74 27.85 1.64
C ASN A 615 2.57 28.56 2.35
N GLU A 616 1.89 29.48 1.66
CA GLU A 616 0.87 30.36 2.25
C GLU A 616 -0.42 29.62 2.67
N ASP A 617 -0.76 28.52 1.99
CA ASP A 617 -1.99 27.77 2.19
C ASP A 617 -1.72 26.25 2.37
N LEU A 618 -0.77 25.90 3.21
CA LEU A 618 -0.51 24.48 3.50
C LEU A 618 -1.67 23.87 4.28
N TRP A 619 -2.06 22.66 3.87
CA TRP A 619 -3.07 21.85 4.56
C TRP A 619 -2.43 20.71 5.34
N GLU A 620 -3.22 20.13 6.24
CA GLU A 620 -2.86 18.91 6.95
C GLU A 620 -4.08 18.01 7.12
N ILE A 621 -3.82 16.74 7.39
CA ILE A 621 -4.86 15.79 7.79
C ILE A 621 -5.17 16.08 9.26
N PRO A 622 -6.43 16.37 9.62
CA PRO A 622 -6.80 16.65 11.00
C PRO A 622 -6.57 15.42 11.89
N ASN A 623 -6.34 15.68 13.17
CA ASN A 623 -6.31 14.62 14.18
C ASN A 623 -7.71 14.28 14.67
N GLN A 624 -7.84 13.15 15.33
CA GLN A 624 -8.98 12.67 16.10
C GLN A 624 -8.49 12.07 17.42
N ILE A 625 -9.39 11.81 18.33
CA ILE A 625 -9.06 11.07 19.55
C ILE A 625 -9.57 9.63 19.38
N TYR A 626 -8.66 8.67 19.45
CA TYR A 626 -9.00 7.25 19.51
C TYR A 626 -8.57 6.70 20.87
N GLU A 627 -9.47 6.03 21.57
CA GLU A 627 -9.29 5.71 23.00
C GLU A 627 -8.97 6.95 23.83
N SER A 628 -7.70 7.17 24.15
CA SER A 628 -7.19 8.35 24.85
C SER A 628 -6.03 9.02 24.11
N ALA A 629 -5.71 8.56 22.91
CA ALA A 629 -4.59 9.04 22.10
C ALA A 629 -5.07 9.93 20.94
N GLU A 630 -4.34 11.00 20.71
CA GLU A 630 -4.50 11.82 19.52
C GLU A 630 -3.76 11.17 18.35
N GLU A 631 -4.45 10.90 17.27
CA GLU A 631 -3.91 10.31 16.04
C GLU A 631 -4.47 11.02 14.80
N PRO A 632 -3.74 11.02 13.67
CA PRO A 632 -4.30 11.53 12.41
C PRO A 632 -5.52 10.73 11.99
N MET A 633 -6.53 11.41 11.43
CA MET A 633 -7.70 10.74 10.87
C MET A 633 -7.30 9.80 9.72
N HIS A 634 -7.95 8.66 9.66
CA HIS A 634 -7.84 7.72 8.55
C HIS A 634 -8.93 8.00 7.51
N SER A 635 -8.64 7.74 6.24
CA SER A 635 -9.67 7.68 5.20
C SER A 635 -10.66 6.53 5.53
N TYR A 636 -11.92 6.72 5.16
CA TYR A 636 -12.94 5.70 5.42
C TYR A 636 -13.94 5.61 4.28
N TYR A 637 -14.39 4.36 4.05
CA TYR A 637 -15.45 4.07 3.10
C TYR A 637 -16.82 4.33 3.71
N MET A 638 -17.73 4.88 2.90
CA MET A 638 -19.13 5.06 3.27
C MET A 638 -20.05 5.04 2.05
N VAL A 639 -21.32 4.74 2.26
CA VAL A 639 -22.37 4.94 1.27
C VAL A 639 -23.11 6.24 1.60
N THR A 640 -23.12 7.18 0.67
CA THR A 640 -23.76 8.49 0.88
C THR A 640 -24.26 9.10 -0.41
N SER A 641 -25.24 9.98 -0.31
CA SER A 641 -25.64 10.86 -1.42
C SER A 641 -24.77 12.11 -1.36
N LEU A 642 -23.98 12.35 -2.40
CA LEU A 642 -23.18 13.56 -2.50
C LEU A 642 -24.06 14.77 -2.86
N PRO A 643 -23.69 15.99 -2.41
CA PRO A 643 -24.42 17.21 -2.75
C PRO A 643 -24.61 17.36 -4.25
N ASN A 644 -25.85 17.66 -4.67
CA ASN A 644 -26.26 17.81 -6.07
C ASN A 644 -26.08 16.57 -6.97
N GLN A 645 -25.83 15.39 -6.39
CA GLN A 645 -25.74 14.10 -7.08
C GLN A 645 -26.77 13.18 -6.45
N GLY A 646 -27.78 12.79 -7.19
CA GLY A 646 -28.98 12.09 -6.66
C GLY A 646 -28.80 10.64 -6.25
N ASP A 647 -27.66 10.02 -6.51
CA ASP A 647 -27.43 8.59 -6.27
C ASP A 647 -26.66 8.32 -4.97
N ASN A 648 -26.93 7.17 -4.34
CA ASN A 648 -26.16 6.70 -3.21
C ASN A 648 -24.86 6.04 -3.70
N ASP A 649 -23.77 6.77 -3.63
CA ASP A 649 -22.45 6.30 -4.05
C ASP A 649 -21.68 5.68 -2.88
N TYR A 650 -20.93 4.63 -3.16
CA TYR A 650 -19.90 4.15 -2.27
C TYR A 650 -18.63 4.96 -2.51
N ILE A 651 -18.17 5.65 -1.50
CA ILE A 651 -17.07 6.60 -1.59
C ILE A 651 -16.00 6.33 -0.54
N LEU A 652 -14.79 6.81 -0.82
CA LEU A 652 -13.71 6.95 0.15
C LEU A 652 -13.53 8.44 0.44
N ILE A 653 -13.45 8.85 1.70
CA ILE A 653 -13.42 10.26 2.12
C ILE A 653 -12.35 10.54 3.15
N LEU A 654 -11.76 11.75 3.10
CA LEU A 654 -10.82 12.26 4.09
C LEU A 654 -10.97 13.78 4.22
N PRO A 655 -11.18 14.34 5.44
CA PRO A 655 -11.21 15.80 5.67
C PRO A 655 -9.80 16.40 5.71
N PHE A 656 -9.73 17.72 5.49
CA PHE A 656 -8.52 18.53 5.59
C PHE A 656 -8.73 19.77 6.45
N THR A 657 -7.67 20.20 7.14
CA THR A 657 -7.57 21.46 7.88
C THR A 657 -6.38 22.28 7.38
N PRO A 658 -6.40 23.62 7.53
CA PRO A 658 -5.21 24.40 7.30
C PRO A 658 -4.14 24.02 8.34
N ARG A 659 -2.89 24.02 7.92
CA ARG A 659 -1.77 23.67 8.80
C ARG A 659 -1.78 24.53 10.07
N LYS A 660 -1.68 23.90 11.25
CA LYS A 660 -1.71 24.51 12.58
C LYS A 660 -3.06 25.19 12.93
N LYS A 661 -4.14 24.76 12.31
CA LYS A 661 -5.50 25.21 12.65
C LYS A 661 -6.46 24.03 12.61
N ASP A 662 -7.41 24.02 13.52
CA ASP A 662 -8.34 22.88 13.68
C ASP A 662 -9.66 23.06 12.91
N ASN A 663 -9.89 24.20 12.25
CA ASN A 663 -11.08 24.41 11.43
C ASN A 663 -10.98 23.68 10.09
N MET A 664 -12.07 23.10 9.61
CA MET A 664 -12.08 22.47 8.30
C MET A 664 -11.91 23.45 7.16
N ILE A 665 -11.12 23.04 6.16
CA ILE A 665 -10.93 23.77 4.90
C ILE A 665 -11.51 23.00 3.71
N GLY A 666 -11.70 21.71 3.81
CA GLY A 666 -12.24 20.88 2.74
C GLY A 666 -12.23 19.41 3.08
N PHE A 667 -12.69 18.61 2.13
CA PHE A 667 -12.60 17.15 2.20
C PHE A 667 -12.42 16.56 0.80
N PHE A 668 -11.64 15.51 0.72
CA PHE A 668 -11.31 14.81 -0.50
C PHE A 668 -12.11 13.52 -0.60
N ILE A 669 -12.61 13.22 -1.80
CA ILE A 669 -13.46 12.06 -2.08
C ILE A 669 -12.94 11.33 -3.33
N ALA A 670 -13.00 9.99 -3.26
CA ALA A 670 -12.89 9.11 -4.42
C ALA A 670 -14.15 8.26 -4.56
N LYS A 671 -14.77 8.23 -5.73
CA LYS A 671 -15.92 7.37 -6.02
C LYS A 671 -15.46 5.94 -6.30
N CYS A 672 -16.19 4.98 -5.73
CA CYS A 672 -15.89 3.56 -5.84
C CYS A 672 -16.83 2.80 -6.78
N ASP A 673 -17.96 3.38 -7.15
CA ASP A 673 -18.97 2.71 -7.96
C ASP A 673 -18.88 3.05 -9.46
N PRO A 674 -19.04 2.07 -10.36
CA PRO A 674 -19.26 2.34 -11.78
C PRO A 674 -20.56 3.13 -12.04
N PRO A 675 -20.63 3.98 -13.08
CA PRO A 675 -19.60 4.24 -14.09
C PRO A 675 -18.55 5.28 -13.66
N GLN A 676 -18.71 5.89 -12.49
CA GLN A 676 -17.88 6.99 -11.99
C GLN A 676 -16.70 6.50 -11.13
N TYR A 677 -16.38 5.21 -11.18
CA TYR A 677 -15.24 4.65 -10.46
C TYR A 677 -13.96 5.46 -10.70
N GLY A 678 -13.31 5.86 -9.59
CA GLY A 678 -12.06 6.60 -9.63
C GLY A 678 -12.22 8.09 -9.93
N GLN A 679 -13.43 8.66 -10.00
CA GLN A 679 -13.61 10.11 -10.01
C GLN A 679 -13.14 10.68 -8.67
N LEU A 680 -12.26 11.68 -8.74
CA LEU A 680 -11.68 12.36 -7.59
C LEU A 680 -12.28 13.75 -7.45
N MET A 681 -12.76 14.09 -6.26
CA MET A 681 -13.46 15.34 -5.96
C MET A 681 -12.88 15.96 -4.71
N LEU A 682 -12.60 17.25 -4.76
CA LEU A 682 -12.12 18.05 -3.63
C LEU A 682 -13.16 19.12 -3.32
N TYR A 683 -13.91 18.93 -2.26
CA TYR A 683 -14.86 19.92 -1.75
C TYR A 683 -14.11 20.93 -0.89
N GLN A 684 -14.24 22.21 -1.24
CA GLN A 684 -13.57 23.32 -0.55
C GLN A 684 -14.59 24.15 0.22
N LEU A 685 -14.32 24.42 1.49
CA LEU A 685 -15.16 25.25 2.34
C LEU A 685 -14.74 26.73 2.20
N PRO A 686 -15.70 27.68 2.35
CA PRO A 686 -15.41 29.10 2.32
C PRO A 686 -14.44 29.50 3.43
N LYS A 687 -13.38 30.21 3.08
CA LYS A 687 -12.36 30.67 4.04
C LYS A 687 -12.88 31.73 5.01
N GLU A 688 -13.93 32.45 4.61
CA GLU A 688 -14.55 33.52 5.38
C GLU A 688 -15.54 33.03 6.43
N LYS A 689 -15.92 31.75 6.38
CA LYS A 689 -16.87 31.14 7.32
C LYS A 689 -16.16 30.09 8.17
N LEU A 690 -16.28 30.23 9.49
CA LEU A 690 -15.76 29.21 10.40
C LEU A 690 -16.55 27.88 10.24
N SER A 691 -15.86 26.84 9.84
CA SER A 691 -16.38 25.48 9.83
C SER A 691 -15.59 24.65 10.85
N TYR A 692 -16.27 24.11 11.86
CA TYR A 692 -15.61 23.31 12.87
C TYR A 692 -14.91 22.11 12.23
N GLY A 693 -13.71 21.82 12.69
CA GLY A 693 -12.99 20.62 12.32
C GLY A 693 -13.05 19.56 13.44
N PRO A 694 -12.55 18.35 13.16
CA PRO A 694 -12.65 17.20 14.07
C PRO A 694 -12.15 17.52 15.48
N MET A 695 -10.95 18.07 15.65
CA MET A 695 -10.40 18.41 16.97
C MET A 695 -11.19 19.49 17.71
N GLN A 696 -11.82 20.41 17.00
CA GLN A 696 -12.71 21.39 17.64
C GLN A 696 -14.01 20.74 18.14
N ILE A 697 -14.55 19.77 17.40
CA ILE A 697 -15.69 18.97 17.86
C ILE A 697 -15.29 18.13 19.08
N GLU A 698 -14.10 17.50 19.06
CA GLU A 698 -13.54 16.76 20.19
C GLU A 698 -13.44 17.65 21.46
N ALA A 699 -12.90 18.84 21.30
CA ALA A 699 -12.81 19.80 22.41
C ALA A 699 -14.21 20.16 22.97
N ARG A 700 -15.20 20.36 22.12
CA ARG A 700 -16.57 20.66 22.51
C ARG A 700 -17.27 19.47 23.18
N ILE A 701 -17.03 18.23 22.73
CA ILE A 701 -17.50 17.00 23.38
C ILE A 701 -16.96 16.94 24.82
N ASN A 702 -15.67 17.22 24.99
CA ASN A 702 -15.03 17.21 26.31
C ASN A 702 -15.48 18.38 27.21
N GLN A 703 -15.95 19.48 26.64
CA GLN A 703 -16.49 20.65 27.40
C GLN A 703 -17.96 20.50 27.77
N ASP A 704 -18.71 19.62 27.09
CA ASP A 704 -20.11 19.35 27.45
C ASP A 704 -20.18 18.65 28.81
N ALA A 705 -20.91 19.29 29.73
CA ALA A 705 -20.93 18.86 31.14
C ALA A 705 -21.55 17.47 31.34
N ASP A 706 -22.58 17.13 30.58
CA ASP A 706 -23.29 15.86 30.70
C ASP A 706 -22.48 14.73 30.05
N ILE A 707 -21.89 14.98 28.89
CA ILE A 707 -21.05 14.01 28.20
C ILE A 707 -19.75 13.75 28.98
N SER A 708 -19.05 14.82 29.39
CA SER A 708 -17.79 14.72 30.13
C SER A 708 -17.98 13.98 31.47
N LYS A 709 -19.09 14.22 32.16
CA LYS A 709 -19.44 13.48 33.38
C LYS A 709 -19.62 11.98 33.11
N GLN A 710 -20.34 11.61 32.05
CA GLN A 710 -20.56 10.21 31.72
C GLN A 710 -19.27 9.52 31.30
N LEU A 711 -18.45 10.14 30.43
CA LEU A 711 -17.15 9.61 30.03
C LEU A 711 -16.22 9.38 31.23
N THR A 712 -16.19 10.34 32.18
CA THR A 712 -15.41 10.23 33.43
C THR A 712 -15.90 9.07 34.31
N LEU A 713 -17.21 8.90 34.46
CA LEU A 713 -17.78 7.80 35.23
C LEU A 713 -17.46 6.43 34.63
N TRP A 714 -17.52 6.30 33.32
CA TRP A 714 -17.24 5.05 32.61
C TRP A 714 -15.76 4.71 32.47
N SER A 715 -14.88 5.71 32.60
CA SER A 715 -13.42 5.53 32.60
C SER A 715 -12.84 5.25 33.97
N GLN A 716 -13.67 4.91 34.97
CA GLN A 716 -13.22 4.54 36.31
C GLN A 716 -12.77 3.07 36.36
N LYS A 717 -12.14 2.69 37.49
CA LYS A 717 -11.65 1.32 37.71
C LYS A 717 -12.73 0.27 37.41
N GLY A 718 -12.44 -0.67 36.54
CA GLY A 718 -13.31 -1.76 36.10
C GLY A 718 -13.86 -1.63 34.68
N SER A 719 -13.73 -0.47 34.02
CA SER A 719 -14.11 -0.29 32.61
C SER A 719 -13.28 0.77 31.92
N THR A 720 -13.17 0.64 30.60
CA THR A 720 -12.48 1.58 29.74
C THR A 720 -13.42 2.07 28.64
N VAL A 721 -13.49 3.37 28.44
CA VAL A 721 -14.17 3.97 27.30
C VAL A 721 -13.25 3.98 26.10
N ILE A 722 -13.72 3.41 25.00
CA ILE A 722 -13.07 3.50 23.70
C ILE A 722 -13.84 4.52 22.86
N ARG A 723 -13.23 5.62 22.55
CA ARG A 723 -13.74 6.57 21.56
C ARG A 723 -13.40 6.03 20.18
N GLY A 724 -14.42 5.86 19.34
CA GLY A 724 -14.22 5.38 17.96
C GLY A 724 -13.83 6.51 17.03
N ASN A 725 -13.63 6.18 15.76
CA ASN A 725 -13.27 7.17 14.75
C ASN A 725 -14.35 8.25 14.60
N MET A 726 -13.94 9.51 14.60
CA MET A 726 -14.78 10.64 14.22
C MET A 726 -15.11 10.57 12.73
N LEU A 727 -16.40 10.53 12.39
CA LEU A 727 -16.86 10.53 11.00
C LEU A 727 -17.37 11.93 10.64
N VAL A 728 -16.87 12.48 9.55
CA VAL A 728 -17.33 13.75 8.97
C VAL A 728 -18.22 13.44 7.78
N ILE A 729 -19.51 13.66 7.94
CA ILE A 729 -20.54 13.24 6.96
C ILE A 729 -21.07 14.45 6.22
N PRO A 730 -20.83 14.58 4.92
CA PRO A 730 -21.51 15.58 4.11
C PRO A 730 -22.97 15.16 3.86
N VAL A 731 -23.90 16.01 4.25
CA VAL A 731 -25.35 15.84 4.02
C VAL A 731 -25.89 17.11 3.41
N GLU A 732 -26.44 17.01 2.21
CA GLU A 732 -26.80 18.21 1.42
C GLU A 732 -25.60 19.16 1.34
N GLU A 733 -25.75 20.43 1.72
CA GLU A 733 -24.64 21.39 1.81
C GLU A 733 -24.23 21.66 3.26
N SER A 734 -24.17 20.64 4.10
CA SER A 734 -23.81 20.74 5.53
C SER A 734 -22.96 19.58 5.98
N LEU A 735 -22.26 19.73 7.10
CA LEU A 735 -21.43 18.68 7.69
C LEU A 735 -22.04 18.22 9.03
N VAL A 736 -22.17 16.91 9.19
CA VAL A 736 -22.58 16.27 10.45
C VAL A 736 -21.39 15.43 10.95
N PHE A 737 -21.07 15.54 12.24
CA PHE A 737 -20.00 14.78 12.87
C PHE A 737 -20.61 13.68 13.73
N ILE A 738 -20.09 12.46 13.60
CA ILE A 738 -20.59 11.30 14.33
C ILE A 738 -19.41 10.55 14.94
N GLU A 739 -19.51 10.26 16.23
CA GLU A 739 -18.50 9.51 16.98
C GLU A 739 -19.17 8.41 17.79
N PRO A 740 -18.87 7.13 17.52
CA PRO A 740 -19.35 6.01 18.33
C PRO A 740 -18.49 5.85 19.58
N LEU A 741 -19.15 5.52 20.70
CA LEU A 741 -18.49 5.26 21.97
C LEU A 741 -18.71 3.81 22.41
N TYR A 742 -17.60 3.12 22.67
CA TYR A 742 -17.65 1.74 23.17
C TYR A 742 -17.21 1.68 24.62
N LEU A 743 -17.80 0.76 25.35
CA LEU A 743 -17.41 0.45 26.71
C LEU A 743 -16.85 -0.97 26.76
N LYS A 744 -15.65 -1.09 27.30
CA LYS A 744 -14.96 -2.36 27.51
C LYS A 744 -14.77 -2.58 29.00
N ALA A 745 -15.30 -3.67 29.55
CA ALA A 745 -15.02 -4.06 30.91
C ALA A 745 -13.59 -4.62 31.03
N GLU A 746 -12.86 -4.30 32.10
CA GLU A 746 -11.52 -4.82 32.33
C GLU A 746 -11.46 -6.36 32.38
N ALA A 747 -12.54 -6.99 32.85
CA ALA A 747 -12.67 -8.44 32.95
C ALA A 747 -13.13 -9.09 31.61
N SER A 748 -13.49 -8.31 30.59
CA SER A 748 -13.98 -8.79 29.31
C SER A 748 -13.27 -8.07 28.19
N GLU A 749 -12.72 -8.84 27.25
CA GLU A 749 -12.09 -8.25 26.06
C GLU A 749 -13.08 -7.82 24.97
N MET A 750 -14.38 -7.77 25.29
CA MET A 750 -15.45 -7.51 24.33
C MET A 750 -15.97 -6.07 24.47
N PRO A 751 -15.62 -5.16 23.56
CA PRO A 751 -16.19 -3.81 23.50
C PRO A 751 -17.66 -3.85 23.07
N GLU A 752 -18.49 -3.05 23.76
CA GLU A 752 -19.91 -2.86 23.44
C GLU A 752 -20.17 -1.42 23.04
N LEU A 753 -20.86 -1.17 21.93
CA LEU A 753 -21.30 0.18 21.57
C LEU A 753 -22.35 0.66 22.56
N LYS A 754 -22.03 1.68 23.33
CA LYS A 754 -22.92 2.20 24.38
C LYS A 754 -23.58 3.52 24.03
N ARG A 755 -22.92 4.36 23.27
CA ARG A 755 -23.46 5.67 22.87
C ARG A 755 -22.98 6.05 21.48
N VAL A 756 -23.73 6.94 20.89
CA VAL A 756 -23.36 7.64 19.66
C VAL A 756 -23.45 9.14 19.94
N ILE A 757 -22.34 9.84 19.73
CA ILE A 757 -22.30 11.29 19.75
C ILE A 757 -22.55 11.80 18.36
N VAL A 758 -23.47 12.76 18.22
CA VAL A 758 -23.74 13.47 16.97
C VAL A 758 -23.58 14.96 17.22
N SER A 759 -22.75 15.62 16.39
CA SER A 759 -22.56 17.06 16.44
C SER A 759 -22.93 17.70 15.12
N TYR A 760 -23.67 18.80 15.20
CA TYR A 760 -24.08 19.61 14.06
C TYR A 760 -24.14 21.09 14.47
N ALA A 761 -23.43 21.93 13.74
CA ALA A 761 -23.28 23.36 14.08
C ALA A 761 -22.86 23.55 15.54
N ASP A 762 -23.66 24.26 16.34
CA ASP A 762 -23.37 24.49 17.76
C ASP A 762 -24.02 23.48 18.72
N ARG A 763 -24.62 22.40 18.20
CA ARG A 763 -25.35 21.44 19.02
C ARG A 763 -24.60 20.11 19.05
N ILE A 764 -24.52 19.50 20.23
CA ILE A 764 -23.94 18.17 20.46
C ILE A 764 -24.93 17.35 21.25
N VAL A 765 -25.10 16.10 20.89
CA VAL A 765 -26.02 15.17 21.56
C VAL A 765 -25.35 13.81 21.68
N MET A 766 -25.50 13.15 22.79
CA MET A 766 -25.07 11.79 23.04
C MET A 766 -26.27 10.93 23.40
N GLU A 767 -26.55 9.87 22.64
CA GLU A 767 -27.67 8.97 22.84
C GLU A 767 -27.27 7.50 22.69
N GLU A 768 -28.20 6.57 23.01
CA GLU A 768 -27.94 5.13 22.97
C GLU A 768 -27.75 4.59 21.55
N ASN A 769 -28.34 5.24 20.58
CA ASN A 769 -28.26 4.89 19.16
C ASN A 769 -28.31 6.13 18.27
N LEU A 770 -27.96 5.94 17.01
CA LEU A 770 -27.89 7.02 16.04
C LEU A 770 -29.26 7.66 15.77
N ASP A 771 -30.32 6.87 15.68
CA ASP A 771 -31.66 7.36 15.35
C ASP A 771 -32.17 8.33 16.45
N ASN A 772 -32.01 7.98 17.72
CA ASN A 772 -32.35 8.84 18.87
C ASN A 772 -31.52 10.13 18.87
N ALA A 773 -30.24 10.02 18.56
CA ALA A 773 -29.36 11.19 18.52
C ALA A 773 -29.76 12.16 17.40
N LEU A 774 -30.08 11.63 16.22
CA LEU A 774 -30.55 12.44 15.08
C LEU A 774 -31.92 13.08 15.36
N GLU A 775 -32.86 12.32 15.94
CA GLU A 775 -34.15 12.85 16.32
C GLU A 775 -34.02 13.97 17.34
N LYS A 776 -33.23 13.81 18.39
CA LYS A 776 -33.01 14.80 19.43
C LYS A 776 -32.29 16.05 18.90
N LEU A 777 -31.35 15.85 17.97
CA LEU A 777 -30.56 16.96 17.41
C LEU A 777 -31.34 17.80 16.40
N PHE A 778 -32.18 17.20 15.57
CA PHE A 778 -32.84 17.86 14.46
C PHE A 778 -34.34 18.09 14.61
N SER A 779 -35.02 17.46 15.59
CA SER A 779 -36.43 17.77 15.85
C SER A 779 -36.56 19.18 16.44
N ASP A 780 -37.37 20.02 15.80
CA ASP A 780 -37.68 21.38 16.25
C ASP A 780 -38.51 21.42 17.55
N ARG A 781 -38.77 20.27 18.15
CA ARG A 781 -39.42 20.18 19.44
C ARG A 781 -38.44 20.66 20.52
N LYS A 782 -38.57 21.97 20.89
CA LYS A 782 -38.35 22.33 22.30
C LYS A 782 -39.15 21.34 23.09
N PHE A 783 -38.52 20.49 23.86
CA PHE A 783 -39.17 19.78 24.97
C PHE A 783 -39.54 20.78 26.04
N SER A 784 -40.47 21.70 25.73
CA SER A 784 -41.36 22.27 26.73
C SER A 784 -42.37 21.16 26.99
N SER A 785 -42.50 20.77 28.25
CA SER A 785 -43.47 19.79 28.76
C SER A 785 -44.93 20.16 28.49
N GLU A 786 -45.24 20.93 27.42
CA GLU A 786 -46.56 21.52 27.20
C GLU A 786 -47.22 21.24 25.85
N ASP A 787 -46.56 20.54 24.91
CA ASP A 787 -47.17 20.31 23.56
C ASP A 787 -47.14 18.85 23.12
N THR A 788 -47.72 17.95 23.89
CA THR A 788 -48.30 16.74 23.34
C THR A 788 -49.81 16.96 23.26
N GLY A 789 -50.32 17.19 22.03
CA GLY A 789 -51.77 17.22 21.76
C GLY A 789 -52.47 15.89 21.98
N VAL A 790 -51.89 15.02 22.74
CA VAL A 790 -52.50 13.83 23.38
C VAL A 790 -52.91 14.24 24.76
N PRO A 791 -54.19 14.10 25.16
CA PRO A 791 -54.62 14.43 26.50
C PRO A 791 -53.70 13.77 27.53
N ARG A 792 -53.23 14.52 28.51
CA ARG A 792 -52.39 14.04 29.64
C ARG A 792 -52.83 12.73 30.26
N ASP A 793 -54.13 12.49 30.26
CA ASP A 793 -54.75 11.29 30.76
C ASP A 793 -54.43 10.03 29.95
N ALA A 794 -54.27 10.11 28.63
CA ALA A 794 -53.97 8.97 27.75
C ALA A 794 -52.50 8.50 27.84
N LEU A 795 -51.55 9.44 28.06
CA LEU A 795 -50.14 9.10 28.22
C LEU A 795 -49.85 8.59 29.66
N SER A 796 -50.59 9.10 30.66
CA SER A 796 -50.54 8.60 32.03
C SER A 796 -51.09 7.18 32.12
N ASP A 797 -52.17 6.89 31.43
CA ASP A 797 -52.78 5.57 31.36
C ASP A 797 -51.89 4.55 30.65
N LEU A 798 -51.22 4.95 29.51
CA LEU A 798 -50.29 4.07 28.77
C LEU A 798 -49.03 3.75 29.61
N LYS A 799 -48.49 4.69 30.34
CA LYS A 799 -47.40 4.44 31.28
C LYS A 799 -47.83 3.50 32.44
N ASP A 800 -49.03 3.67 32.92
CA ASP A 800 -49.57 2.86 33.99
C ASP A 800 -49.84 1.39 33.53
N TYR A 801 -50.33 1.22 32.29
CA TYR A 801 -50.49 -0.11 31.69
C TYR A 801 -49.11 -0.76 31.38
N ALA A 802 -48.15 -0.04 30.87
CA ALA A 802 -46.78 -0.53 30.65
C ALA A 802 -46.08 -0.93 31.95
N GLY A 803 -46.26 -0.15 32.99
CA GLY A 803 -45.76 -0.47 34.34
C GLY A 803 -46.39 -1.74 34.90
N LYS A 804 -47.71 -1.89 34.76
CA LYS A 804 -48.45 -3.09 35.20
C LYS A 804 -48.03 -4.33 34.39
N ALA A 805 -47.88 -4.20 33.09
CA ALA A 805 -47.41 -5.30 32.25
C ALA A 805 -45.98 -5.77 32.65
N TYR A 806 -45.08 -4.83 32.90
CA TYR A 806 -43.71 -5.12 33.37
C TYR A 806 -43.73 -5.80 34.76
N MET A 807 -44.54 -5.30 35.66
CA MET A 807 -44.67 -5.87 37.02
C MET A 807 -45.17 -7.33 36.96
N TYR A 808 -46.24 -7.62 36.18
CA TYR A 808 -46.73 -8.99 36.04
C TYR A 808 -45.71 -9.90 35.36
N TYR A 809 -44.96 -9.41 34.39
CA TYR A 809 -43.87 -10.16 33.76
C TYR A 809 -42.80 -10.54 34.77
N MET A 810 -42.36 -9.60 35.60
CA MET A 810 -41.32 -9.83 36.60
C MET A 810 -41.80 -10.77 37.70
N ASN A 811 -43.10 -10.67 38.13
CA ASN A 811 -43.68 -11.57 39.08
C ASN A 811 -43.83 -13.01 38.52
N ALA A 812 -44.20 -13.13 37.26
CA ALA A 812 -44.24 -14.41 36.56
C ALA A 812 -42.84 -15.06 36.55
N GLN A 813 -41.82 -14.32 36.18
CA GLN A 813 -40.43 -14.82 36.22
C GLN A 813 -39.99 -15.26 37.63
N LYS A 814 -40.37 -14.52 38.64
CA LYS A 814 -40.09 -14.87 40.04
C LYS A 814 -40.77 -16.16 40.43
N HIS A 815 -42.11 -16.25 40.22
CA HIS A 815 -42.93 -17.42 40.60
C HIS A 815 -42.50 -18.67 39.79
N MET A 816 -42.02 -18.52 38.58
CA MET A 816 -41.44 -19.61 37.80
C MET A 816 -40.13 -20.12 38.43
N ARG A 817 -39.23 -19.23 38.90
CA ARG A 817 -38.00 -19.63 39.60
C ARG A 817 -38.27 -20.27 40.94
N ASP A 818 -39.31 -19.81 41.64
CA ASP A 818 -39.73 -20.34 42.96
C ASP A 818 -40.56 -21.64 42.86
N GLY A 819 -40.81 -22.14 41.62
CA GLY A 819 -41.57 -23.35 41.35
C GLY A 819 -43.09 -23.22 41.62
N ASN A 820 -43.60 -22.00 41.83
CA ASN A 820 -45.03 -21.73 42.12
C ASN A 820 -45.83 -21.54 40.83
N TRP A 821 -46.13 -22.62 40.17
CA TRP A 821 -46.81 -22.67 38.87
C TRP A 821 -48.24 -22.10 38.87
N ALA A 822 -48.93 -22.11 40.02
CA ALA A 822 -50.27 -21.54 40.12
C ALA A 822 -50.24 -20.00 40.03
N GLU A 823 -49.36 -19.34 40.76
CA GLU A 823 -49.21 -17.87 40.67
C GLU A 823 -48.53 -17.45 39.40
N TYR A 824 -47.61 -18.25 38.83
CA TYR A 824 -47.06 -18.03 37.49
C TYR A 824 -48.14 -17.95 36.43
N GLY A 825 -49.08 -18.91 36.41
CA GLY A 825 -50.19 -18.91 35.47
C GLY A 825 -51.10 -17.68 35.61
N LYS A 826 -51.34 -17.26 36.84
CA LYS A 826 -52.17 -16.09 37.16
C LYS A 826 -51.52 -14.79 36.73
N ASP A 827 -50.20 -14.66 36.91
CA ASP A 827 -49.46 -13.46 36.47
C ASP A 827 -49.41 -13.37 34.93
N LEU A 828 -49.29 -14.49 34.21
CA LEU A 828 -49.41 -14.53 32.77
C LEU A 828 -50.78 -14.12 32.25
N GLU A 829 -51.86 -14.55 32.93
CA GLU A 829 -53.20 -14.13 32.56
C GLU A 829 -53.40 -12.63 32.80
N ASN A 830 -52.96 -12.10 33.91
CA ASN A 830 -52.97 -10.67 34.23
C ASN A 830 -52.18 -9.86 33.18
N LEU A 831 -51.00 -10.33 32.82
CA LEU A 831 -50.17 -9.72 31.76
C LEU A 831 -50.92 -9.69 30.43
N ARG A 832 -51.53 -10.78 30.06
CA ARG A 832 -52.38 -10.91 28.84
C ARG A 832 -53.52 -9.90 28.80
N GLU A 833 -54.23 -9.77 29.93
CA GLU A 833 -55.35 -8.81 30.06
C GLU A 833 -54.88 -7.36 29.95
N VAL A 834 -53.73 -7.02 30.56
CA VAL A 834 -53.13 -5.69 30.43
C VAL A 834 -52.70 -5.39 28.97
N LEU A 835 -52.06 -6.35 28.29
CA LEU A 835 -51.66 -6.22 26.91
C LEU A 835 -52.86 -6.11 25.96
N LYS A 836 -53.96 -6.82 26.21
CA LYS A 836 -55.22 -6.66 25.45
C LYS A 836 -55.82 -5.27 25.65
N ALA A 837 -55.82 -4.76 26.88
CA ALA A 837 -56.32 -3.42 27.18
C ALA A 837 -55.50 -2.34 26.48
N MET A 838 -54.16 -2.53 26.36
CA MET A 838 -53.25 -1.66 25.60
C MET A 838 -53.51 -1.71 24.08
N LYS A 839 -53.87 -2.89 23.55
CA LYS A 839 -54.13 -3.05 22.09
C LYS A 839 -55.47 -2.46 21.64
N ASN A 840 -56.47 -2.39 22.52
CA ASN A 840 -57.84 -1.93 22.22
C ASN A 840 -58.08 -0.44 22.48
N ARG A 841 -57.02 0.29 22.90
CA ARG A 841 -56.95 1.76 22.99
C ARG A 841 -56.02 2.36 21.96
#